data_f6cbec3f90a67bc0028e217d4d728381
#
_entry.id   f6cbec3f90a67bc0028e217d4d728381
#
_cell.length_a   1.000
_cell.length_b   1.000
_cell.length_c   1.000
_cell.angle_alpha   90.00
_cell.angle_beta   90.00
_cell.angle_gamma   90.00
#
_symmetry.space_group_name_H-M   'P 1'
#
loop_
_entity.id
_entity.type
_entity.pdbx_description
1 polymer ?
#
loop_
_entity_poly.entity_id
_entity_poly.type
_entity_poly.pdbx_seq_one_letter_code
_entity_poly.pdbx_strand_id
1 'polypeptide(L)'
;MNKKELRNMKLLEATDELIKLAKEDVPVRDKRYYTEQLIYQRGLYLRAEVENNILKVAFYLAEYLSMDCRKPVYTLYIDKKNDVFKGYDYRTKKWSDSMLDKTIFSKWLYQENSYMKEADTALIQKYLESEYDDAFYALYVYQREQRHRRLGMKYEKILTNWDQCMDRLPEVPKDWLRWQKKVGLTQNFIFYHYSRRKDQTGYCSWCESEVPISHPHHNAVEHCPKCRHQIQYKALGRAKNIETQKETAYLLQTCGNNVFVLREFQLQMLIVSSSYKKPVYSFFERRRILYDEELNTKEYYFGRHHWTKESRWIQGKLQVPLYPGYGGYMTYERYNMGNIYGKSLHGIKNRTFRRTGFYEYAKAKKYLDPVNFFEMVRERPYLERLIKAGLYHLAEDIMDNKAQIYCKDSGNLGKALGIDGFRLKRLRTNNGGEIFLQWLLLEKTQNKLINDDVILWMCREKLKPADLMFIMDRMAPLQIKNYLEKQAAESGESVKDLIKTWKDYLNMAIRVGVNVQDSVIYRARKLMQRHNEMIKEIEAKDLILRAGELEKKYPGLNRICRDLKKYEYADKEYQIVVPEKVDDILYEAKLMHHCVNNTETYYERMSQQESYILFLRKAEQPTEAYYTLEVEPDGTIRQTRTFYNQQNEDIELARDFLVKWQKQLKKKLAKEDYKLAVKSQSLRKKEIDELRSKGVRVNGVGYCNKLLAEILEEDLMEAGNRELEEQAA
;
A
#
# COMPACT_ATOMS: atom_id res chain seq x y z
N MET A 1 -46.06 4.18 22.60
CA MET A 1 -46.95 4.42 21.43
C MET A 1 -47.65 3.12 21.02
N ASN A 2 -49.01 3.14 20.94
CA ASN A 2 -49.82 2.01 20.53
C ASN A 2 -49.94 1.97 19.00
N LYS A 3 -49.54 0.86 18.36
CA LYS A 3 -49.58 0.71 16.89
C LYS A 3 -51.00 0.84 16.31
N LYS A 4 -52.04 0.49 17.08
CA LYS A 4 -53.46 0.65 16.67
C LYS A 4 -53.87 2.10 16.59
N GLU A 5 -53.48 2.91 17.57
CA GLU A 5 -53.72 4.36 17.59
C GLU A 5 -52.99 5.07 16.44
N LEU A 6 -51.70 4.72 16.21
CA LEU A 6 -50.93 5.32 15.12
C LEU A 6 -51.49 4.98 13.73
N ARG A 7 -52.11 3.80 13.56
CA ARG A 7 -52.79 3.44 12.30
C ARG A 7 -54.08 4.23 12.03
N ASN A 8 -54.73 4.69 13.10
CA ASN A 8 -55.95 5.47 12.98
C ASN A 8 -55.70 6.98 12.76
N MET A 9 -54.46 7.42 12.85
CA MET A 9 -54.10 8.80 12.52
C MET A 9 -54.26 9.05 11.02
N LYS A 10 -54.70 10.26 10.66
CA LYS A 10 -54.84 10.66 9.25
C LYS A 10 -53.53 10.54 8.51
N LEU A 11 -53.57 9.91 7.33
CA LEU A 11 -52.41 9.81 6.46
C LEU A 11 -51.96 11.21 6.01
N LEU A 12 -50.70 11.53 6.18
CA LEU A 12 -50.14 12.78 5.71
C LEU A 12 -49.73 12.58 4.21
N GLU A 13 -50.59 13.06 3.32
CA GLU A 13 -50.37 12.92 1.86
C GLU A 13 -49.52 14.07 1.33
N ALA A 14 -48.82 13.82 0.20
CA ALA A 14 -48.04 14.83 -0.50
C ALA A 14 -48.98 15.93 -1.09
N THR A 15 -48.52 17.16 -1.04
CA THR A 15 -49.20 18.32 -1.61
C THR A 15 -48.95 18.42 -3.13
N ASP A 16 -49.83 19.13 -3.85
CA ASP A 16 -49.61 19.40 -5.29
C ASP A 16 -48.27 20.10 -5.55
N GLU A 17 -47.86 20.94 -4.64
CA GLU A 17 -46.58 21.63 -4.70
C GLU A 17 -45.40 20.66 -4.67
N LEU A 18 -45.40 19.66 -3.74
CA LEU A 18 -44.33 18.64 -3.69
C LEU A 18 -44.29 17.78 -4.95
N ILE A 19 -45.47 17.44 -5.49
CA ILE A 19 -45.57 16.69 -6.73
C ILE A 19 -45.00 17.51 -7.90
N LYS A 20 -45.35 18.81 -7.98
CA LYS A 20 -44.83 19.72 -8.98
C LYS A 20 -43.32 19.81 -8.93
N LEU A 21 -42.76 20.05 -7.72
CA LEU A 21 -41.32 20.11 -7.50
C LEU A 21 -40.59 18.80 -7.88
N ALA A 22 -41.19 17.63 -7.59
CA ALA A 22 -40.62 16.36 -7.92
C ALA A 22 -40.60 16.09 -9.44
N LYS A 23 -41.59 16.62 -10.16
CA LYS A 23 -41.66 16.57 -11.64
C LYS A 23 -40.65 17.52 -12.32
N GLU A 24 -40.31 18.62 -11.66
CA GLU A 24 -39.33 19.60 -12.13
C GLU A 24 -37.88 19.15 -11.82
N ASP A 25 -37.70 18.22 -10.90
CA ASP A 25 -36.36 17.73 -10.53
C ASP A 25 -35.76 16.83 -11.61
N VAL A 26 -34.81 17.37 -12.36
CA VAL A 26 -34.06 16.62 -13.36
C VAL A 26 -32.88 15.90 -12.68
N PRO A 27 -32.66 14.61 -13.01
CA PRO A 27 -31.47 13.91 -12.48
C PRO A 27 -30.19 14.59 -12.96
N VAL A 28 -29.28 14.87 -12.03
CA VAL A 28 -27.99 15.50 -12.30
C VAL A 28 -26.90 14.43 -12.23
N ARG A 29 -25.92 14.49 -13.16
CA ARG A 29 -24.74 13.63 -13.12
C ARG A 29 -23.82 14.07 -11.99
N ASP A 30 -23.58 13.18 -11.05
CA ASP A 30 -22.58 13.41 -9.99
C ASP A 30 -21.17 13.12 -10.51
N LYS A 31 -20.38 14.18 -10.70
CA LYS A 31 -18.99 14.08 -11.16
C LYS A 31 -17.97 13.82 -10.04
N ARG A 32 -18.42 13.71 -8.79
CA ARG A 32 -17.52 13.55 -7.62
C ARG A 32 -16.97 12.13 -7.47
N TYR A 33 -17.53 11.16 -8.17
CA TYR A 33 -17.08 9.77 -8.16
C TYR A 33 -16.71 9.31 -9.56
N TYR A 34 -15.72 8.43 -9.68
CA TYR A 34 -15.26 7.83 -10.95
C TYR A 34 -16.35 7.01 -11.70
N THR A 35 -17.49 6.80 -11.08
CA THR A 35 -18.69 6.24 -11.70
C THR A 35 -19.73 7.34 -11.81
N GLU A 36 -20.07 7.73 -13.03
CA GLU A 36 -21.18 8.68 -13.28
C GLU A 36 -22.50 8.09 -12.77
N GLN A 37 -22.92 8.49 -11.57
CA GLN A 37 -24.24 8.17 -11.06
C GLN A 37 -25.20 9.34 -11.33
N LEU A 38 -26.39 9.01 -11.83
CA LEU A 38 -27.49 9.97 -11.90
C LEU A 38 -28.05 10.17 -10.49
N ILE A 39 -27.91 11.37 -9.96
CA ILE A 39 -28.52 11.77 -8.70
C ILE A 39 -29.58 12.83 -8.95
N TYR A 40 -30.69 12.68 -8.25
CA TYR A 40 -31.73 13.73 -8.27
C TYR A 40 -31.26 14.88 -7.39
N GLN A 41 -31.45 16.11 -7.83
CA GLN A 41 -31.17 17.31 -7.03
C GLN A 41 -31.90 17.25 -5.69
N ARG A 42 -33.15 16.74 -5.70
CA ARG A 42 -33.98 16.47 -4.53
C ARG A 42 -34.56 15.07 -4.64
N GLY A 43 -33.89 14.10 -4.02
CA GLY A 43 -34.33 12.70 -4.09
C GLY A 43 -35.30 12.28 -3.00
N LEU A 44 -35.39 13.06 -1.93
CA LEU A 44 -36.23 12.78 -0.76
C LEU A 44 -37.02 14.04 -0.39
N TYR A 45 -38.32 13.86 -0.21
CA TYR A 45 -39.24 14.92 0.24
C TYR A 45 -39.87 14.54 1.58
N LEU A 46 -40.07 15.53 2.44
CA LEU A 46 -40.63 15.32 3.78
C LEU A 46 -41.76 16.31 4.04
N ARG A 47 -42.72 15.85 4.86
CA ARG A 47 -43.75 16.68 5.49
C ARG A 47 -43.87 16.34 6.95
N ALA A 48 -44.19 17.31 7.79
CA ALA A 48 -44.38 17.14 9.21
C ALA A 48 -45.71 17.66 9.67
N GLU A 49 -46.30 17.00 10.68
CA GLU A 49 -47.52 17.42 11.39
C GLU A 49 -47.46 16.92 12.81
N VAL A 50 -48.03 17.68 13.72
CA VAL A 50 -48.22 17.25 15.13
C VAL A 50 -49.70 16.97 15.38
N GLU A 51 -49.99 15.70 15.69
CA GLU A 51 -51.35 15.23 16.00
C GLU A 51 -51.30 14.52 17.36
N ASN A 52 -52.18 14.90 18.31
CA ASN A 52 -52.23 14.31 19.66
C ASN A 52 -50.86 14.28 20.40
N ASN A 53 -50.10 15.36 20.32
CA ASN A 53 -48.74 15.47 20.86
C ASN A 53 -47.71 14.52 20.26
N ILE A 54 -48.04 13.86 19.16
CA ILE A 54 -47.11 13.00 18.42
C ILE A 54 -46.67 13.73 17.14
N LEU A 55 -45.35 13.89 16.96
CA LEU A 55 -44.79 14.38 15.71
C LEU A 55 -44.86 13.25 14.68
N LYS A 56 -45.53 13.52 13.58
CA LYS A 56 -45.66 12.64 12.42
C LYS A 56 -44.87 13.22 11.26
N VAL A 57 -43.86 12.49 10.78
CA VAL A 57 -43.03 12.90 9.65
C VAL A 57 -43.19 11.88 8.53
N ALA A 58 -43.70 12.31 7.40
CA ALA A 58 -43.93 11.51 6.23
C ALA A 58 -42.80 11.71 5.20
N PHE A 59 -42.34 10.61 4.65
CA PHE A 59 -41.23 10.54 3.69
C PHE A 59 -41.73 10.09 2.33
N TYR A 60 -41.34 10.81 1.29
CA TYR A 60 -41.71 10.55 -0.11
C TYR A 60 -40.43 10.51 -0.95
N LEU A 61 -40.36 9.59 -1.89
CA LEU A 61 -39.28 9.54 -2.88
C LEU A 61 -39.68 10.28 -4.16
N ALA A 62 -38.77 11.01 -4.75
CA ALA A 62 -38.96 11.74 -5.97
C ALA A 62 -39.58 10.89 -7.08
N GLU A 63 -39.15 9.65 -7.23
CA GLU A 63 -39.64 8.68 -8.21
C GLU A 63 -41.15 8.41 -8.06
N TYR A 64 -41.67 8.31 -6.83
CA TYR A 64 -43.10 8.06 -6.58
C TYR A 64 -43.91 9.33 -6.72
N LEU A 65 -43.38 10.48 -6.29
CA LEU A 65 -44.08 11.76 -6.47
C LEU A 65 -44.21 12.16 -7.93
N SER A 66 -43.17 11.92 -8.73
CA SER A 66 -43.20 12.20 -10.17
C SER A 66 -44.27 11.37 -10.93
N MET A 67 -44.66 10.22 -10.34
CA MET A 67 -45.77 9.37 -10.84
C MET A 67 -47.13 9.71 -10.17
N ASP A 68 -47.30 10.90 -9.59
CA ASP A 68 -48.50 11.36 -8.91
C ASP A 68 -48.90 10.52 -7.65
N CYS A 69 -47.96 9.74 -7.09
CA CYS A 69 -48.22 8.96 -5.87
C CYS A 69 -48.15 9.86 -4.63
N ARG A 70 -49.32 10.19 -4.05
CA ARG A 70 -49.44 11.07 -2.88
C ARG A 70 -49.15 10.39 -1.55
N LYS A 71 -49.15 9.06 -1.51
CA LYS A 71 -48.95 8.30 -0.29
C LYS A 71 -47.47 8.29 0.09
N PRO A 72 -47.12 8.47 1.38
CA PRO A 72 -45.75 8.36 1.82
C PRO A 72 -45.21 6.92 1.67
N VAL A 73 -43.93 6.79 1.42
CA VAL A 73 -43.24 5.47 1.46
C VAL A 73 -42.94 5.04 2.87
N TYR A 74 -42.82 6.00 3.79
CA TYR A 74 -42.51 5.76 5.19
C TYR A 74 -43.06 6.90 6.04
N THR A 75 -43.52 6.60 7.27
CA THR A 75 -43.87 7.62 8.26
C THR A 75 -43.15 7.33 9.56
N LEU A 76 -42.47 8.33 10.10
CA LEU A 76 -41.84 8.32 11.41
C LEU A 76 -42.78 9.05 12.40
N TYR A 77 -43.10 8.39 13.51
CA TYR A 77 -43.87 8.90 14.62
C TYR A 77 -42.95 9.10 15.81
N ILE A 78 -42.93 10.29 16.41
CA ILE A 78 -42.11 10.62 17.56
C ILE A 78 -43.03 11.14 18.67
N ASP A 79 -42.94 10.51 19.84
CA ASP A 79 -43.55 10.94 21.08
C ASP A 79 -42.45 11.42 22.05
N LYS A 80 -42.19 12.74 22.03
CA LYS A 80 -41.14 13.36 22.83
C LYS A 80 -41.39 13.23 24.33
N LYS A 81 -42.66 13.26 24.75
CA LYS A 81 -43.02 13.14 26.18
C LYS A 81 -42.61 11.80 26.77
N ASN A 82 -42.72 10.73 25.99
CA ASN A 82 -42.37 9.37 26.41
C ASN A 82 -41.03 8.89 25.88
N ASP A 83 -40.26 9.73 25.18
CA ASP A 83 -38.96 9.42 24.59
C ASP A 83 -38.96 8.18 23.68
N VAL A 84 -40.00 8.04 22.85
CA VAL A 84 -40.17 6.90 21.96
C VAL A 84 -40.44 7.32 20.53
N PHE A 85 -39.98 6.52 19.59
CA PHE A 85 -40.30 6.67 18.18
C PHE A 85 -40.63 5.32 17.54
N LYS A 86 -41.44 5.35 16.46
CA LYS A 86 -41.78 4.21 15.62
C LYS A 86 -41.86 4.62 14.17
N GLY A 87 -41.36 3.80 13.28
CA GLY A 87 -41.53 3.98 11.85
C GLY A 87 -42.49 2.95 11.25
N TYR A 88 -43.26 3.37 10.26
CA TYR A 88 -44.07 2.48 9.45
C TYR A 88 -43.67 2.58 7.97
N ASP A 89 -43.21 1.46 7.42
CA ASP A 89 -42.86 1.37 6.00
C ASP A 89 -44.06 0.85 5.21
N TYR A 90 -44.64 1.70 4.34
CA TYR A 90 -45.83 1.36 3.55
C TYR A 90 -45.58 0.35 2.44
N ARG A 91 -44.32 0.21 1.99
CA ARG A 91 -43.93 -0.73 0.94
C ARG A 91 -43.88 -2.14 1.49
N THR A 92 -43.31 -2.32 2.68
CA THR A 92 -43.18 -3.62 3.36
C THR A 92 -44.34 -3.90 4.32
N LYS A 93 -45.18 -2.90 4.62
CA LYS A 93 -46.28 -2.94 5.60
C LYS A 93 -45.83 -3.32 7.00
N LYS A 94 -44.57 -2.94 7.38
CA LYS A 94 -43.97 -3.32 8.65
C LYS A 94 -43.71 -2.11 9.55
N TRP A 95 -43.93 -2.31 10.84
CA TRP A 95 -43.49 -1.41 11.87
C TRP A 95 -42.05 -1.67 12.27
N SER A 96 -41.29 -0.62 12.52
CA SER A 96 -39.88 -0.70 12.91
C SER A 96 -39.53 0.38 13.93
N ASP A 97 -38.63 0.05 14.84
CA ASP A 97 -37.95 1.00 15.74
C ASP A 97 -36.53 1.30 15.18
N SER A 98 -36.31 1.03 13.90
CA SER A 98 -35.03 1.27 13.21
C SER A 98 -34.75 2.76 13.10
N MET A 99 -33.49 3.12 13.25
CA MET A 99 -33.00 4.46 12.99
C MET A 99 -32.98 4.74 11.48
N LEU A 100 -33.05 6.01 11.11
CA LEU A 100 -33.03 6.43 9.69
C LEU A 100 -31.78 5.97 8.95
N ASP A 101 -30.62 5.88 9.63
CA ASP A 101 -29.38 5.36 9.08
C ASP A 101 -29.40 3.85 8.75
N LYS A 102 -30.39 3.11 9.27
CA LYS A 102 -30.62 1.68 9.01
C LYS A 102 -31.79 1.43 8.06
N THR A 103 -32.27 2.46 7.43
CA THR A 103 -33.36 2.42 6.43
C THR A 103 -32.81 2.74 5.05
N ILE A 104 -33.69 2.71 4.03
CA ILE A 104 -33.35 3.17 2.67
C ILE A 104 -32.96 4.65 2.61
N PHE A 105 -33.25 5.41 3.67
CA PHE A 105 -32.96 6.84 3.74
C PHE A 105 -31.52 7.13 4.18
N SER A 106 -30.72 6.14 4.53
CA SER A 106 -29.32 6.31 4.94
C SER A 106 -28.48 7.11 3.94
N LYS A 107 -28.75 6.95 2.67
CA LYS A 107 -28.04 7.66 1.59
C LYS A 107 -28.28 9.18 1.57
N TRP A 108 -29.32 9.68 2.22
CA TRP A 108 -29.61 11.12 2.26
C TRP A 108 -29.20 11.79 3.59
N LEU A 109 -28.73 11.05 4.59
CA LEU A 109 -28.35 11.59 5.90
C LEU A 109 -27.23 12.64 5.87
N TYR A 110 -26.39 12.62 4.83
CA TYR A 110 -25.26 13.52 4.69
C TYR A 110 -25.20 14.19 3.31
N GLN A 111 -26.34 14.20 2.60
CA GLN A 111 -26.46 14.80 1.27
C GLN A 111 -27.55 15.87 1.33
N GLU A 112 -27.27 17.06 0.83
CA GLU A 112 -28.16 18.21 0.77
C GLU A 112 -29.30 18.05 -0.25
N ASN A 113 -29.73 16.83 -0.53
CA ASN A 113 -30.75 16.53 -1.53
C ASN A 113 -32.08 16.05 -0.97
N SER A 114 -32.35 16.34 0.29
CA SER A 114 -33.68 16.25 0.89
C SER A 114 -34.38 17.62 0.86
N TYR A 115 -35.70 17.62 0.61
CA TYR A 115 -36.51 18.82 0.58
C TYR A 115 -37.64 18.77 1.63
N MET A 116 -37.79 19.85 2.34
CA MET A 116 -38.89 20.09 3.28
C MET A 116 -39.26 21.58 3.25
N LYS A 117 -40.53 21.93 3.41
CA LYS A 117 -40.93 23.31 3.55
C LYS A 117 -40.38 23.92 4.82
N GLU A 118 -40.10 25.23 4.83
CA GLU A 118 -39.60 25.95 5.99
C GLU A 118 -40.54 25.80 7.22
N ALA A 119 -41.86 25.84 7.00
CA ALA A 119 -42.83 25.64 8.06
C ALA A 119 -42.75 24.26 8.71
N ASP A 120 -42.54 23.21 7.91
CA ASP A 120 -42.40 21.85 8.42
C ASP A 120 -41.03 21.66 9.13
N THR A 121 -39.98 22.29 8.60
CA THR A 121 -38.66 22.36 9.22
C THR A 121 -38.73 23.02 10.61
N ALA A 122 -39.34 24.22 10.67
CA ALA A 122 -39.52 24.94 11.94
C ALA A 122 -40.38 24.16 12.93
N LEU A 123 -41.40 23.42 12.45
CA LEU A 123 -42.23 22.55 13.29
C LEU A 123 -41.41 21.43 13.92
N ILE A 124 -40.57 20.76 13.14
CA ILE A 124 -39.66 19.67 13.64
C ILE A 124 -38.66 20.24 14.64
N GLN A 125 -37.98 21.33 14.28
CA GLN A 125 -36.99 21.98 15.17
C GLN A 125 -37.59 22.38 16.48
N LYS A 126 -38.78 23.03 16.46
CA LYS A 126 -39.52 23.44 17.66
C LYS A 126 -39.94 22.23 18.50
N TYR A 127 -40.48 21.19 17.86
CA TYR A 127 -40.95 20.00 18.56
C TYR A 127 -39.82 19.23 19.23
N LEU A 128 -38.68 19.09 18.53
CA LEU A 128 -37.48 18.38 19.02
C LEU A 128 -36.59 19.27 19.90
N GLU A 129 -36.80 20.59 19.93
CA GLU A 129 -35.88 21.59 20.55
C GLU A 129 -34.46 21.44 19.96
N SER A 130 -34.37 21.33 18.63
CA SER A 130 -33.12 21.09 17.91
C SER A 130 -32.53 22.38 17.38
N GLU A 131 -31.20 22.53 17.48
CA GLU A 131 -30.44 23.65 16.94
C GLU A 131 -29.89 23.35 15.52
N TYR A 132 -30.16 22.17 14.97
CA TYR A 132 -29.68 21.79 13.64
C TYR A 132 -30.55 22.41 12.54
N ASP A 133 -29.93 23.05 11.57
CA ASP A 133 -30.61 23.68 10.43
C ASP A 133 -31.29 22.63 9.50
N ASP A 134 -30.71 21.46 9.36
CA ASP A 134 -31.29 20.34 8.60
C ASP A 134 -32.26 19.53 9.49
N ALA A 135 -33.56 19.61 9.18
CA ALA A 135 -34.60 18.89 9.90
C ALA A 135 -34.45 17.34 9.77
N PHE A 136 -34.00 16.83 8.65
CA PHE A 136 -33.79 15.39 8.48
C PHE A 136 -32.66 14.89 9.38
N TYR A 137 -31.56 15.65 9.45
CA TYR A 137 -30.48 15.35 10.38
C TYR A 137 -30.90 15.49 11.84
N ALA A 138 -31.74 16.48 12.18
CA ALA A 138 -32.30 16.64 13.53
C ALA A 138 -33.13 15.41 13.95
N LEU A 139 -33.94 14.84 13.05
CA LEU A 139 -34.68 13.59 13.31
C LEU A 139 -33.74 12.41 13.58
N TYR A 140 -32.69 12.27 12.82
CA TYR A 140 -31.69 11.24 13.03
C TYR A 140 -30.96 11.40 14.35
N VAL A 141 -30.53 12.61 14.69
CA VAL A 141 -29.85 12.91 15.97
C VAL A 141 -30.77 12.58 17.15
N TYR A 142 -32.06 12.98 17.10
CA TYR A 142 -33.02 12.62 18.12
C TYR A 142 -33.12 11.09 18.31
N GLN A 143 -33.31 10.34 17.23
CA GLN A 143 -33.38 8.88 17.31
C GLN A 143 -32.10 8.28 17.92
N ARG A 144 -30.93 8.81 17.54
CA ARG A 144 -29.62 8.38 18.06
C ARG A 144 -29.54 8.64 19.58
N GLU A 145 -29.94 9.81 20.02
CA GLU A 145 -29.91 10.17 21.44
C GLU A 145 -30.85 9.30 22.27
N GLN A 146 -32.05 9.04 21.77
CA GLN A 146 -32.98 8.12 22.45
C GLN A 146 -32.45 6.70 22.57
N ARG A 147 -31.81 6.22 21.52
CA ARG A 147 -31.14 4.92 21.56
C ARG A 147 -29.99 4.90 22.57
N HIS A 148 -29.17 5.92 22.59
CA HIS A 148 -28.07 6.04 23.54
C HIS A 148 -28.58 6.07 24.99
N ARG A 149 -29.65 6.84 25.28
CA ARG A 149 -30.27 6.89 26.58
C ARG A 149 -30.76 5.50 27.01
N ARG A 150 -31.49 4.79 26.17
CA ARG A 150 -31.95 3.42 26.46
C ARG A 150 -30.82 2.46 26.74
N LEU A 151 -29.74 2.52 25.92
CA LEU A 151 -28.56 1.71 26.16
C LEU A 151 -27.87 2.06 27.46
N GLY A 152 -27.75 3.36 27.78
CA GLY A 152 -27.25 3.83 29.08
C GLY A 152 -28.02 3.24 30.26
N MET A 153 -29.35 3.37 30.24
CA MET A 153 -30.22 2.80 31.32
C MET A 153 -30.09 1.28 31.42
N LYS A 154 -30.05 0.59 30.29
CA LYS A 154 -29.92 -0.87 30.22
C LYS A 154 -28.61 -1.39 30.85
N TYR A 155 -27.52 -0.67 30.65
CA TYR A 155 -26.20 -1.11 31.07
C TYR A 155 -25.69 -0.43 32.35
N GLU A 156 -26.44 0.53 32.93
CA GLU A 156 -25.99 1.33 34.09
C GLU A 156 -25.50 0.48 35.27
N LYS A 157 -26.24 -0.57 35.62
CA LYS A 157 -25.85 -1.47 36.71
C LYS A 157 -24.54 -2.19 36.43
N ILE A 158 -24.34 -2.58 35.18
CA ILE A 158 -23.11 -3.31 34.74
C ILE A 158 -21.93 -2.33 34.71
N LEU A 159 -22.14 -1.10 34.22
CA LEU A 159 -21.12 -0.06 34.18
C LEU A 159 -20.67 0.33 35.59
N THR A 160 -21.60 0.56 36.49
CA THR A 160 -21.30 0.86 37.90
C THR A 160 -20.49 -0.25 38.56
N ASN A 161 -20.84 -1.51 38.29
CA ASN A 161 -20.08 -2.65 38.80
C ASN A 161 -18.66 -2.68 38.24
N TRP A 162 -18.49 -2.40 36.94
CA TRP A 162 -17.15 -2.35 36.32
C TRP A 162 -16.31 -1.21 36.88
N ASP A 163 -16.87 0.00 37.06
CA ASP A 163 -16.16 1.11 37.67
C ASP A 163 -15.70 0.74 39.09
N GLN A 164 -16.61 0.18 39.91
CA GLN A 164 -16.24 -0.27 41.26
C GLN A 164 -15.15 -1.36 41.26
N CYS A 165 -15.14 -2.26 40.27
CA CYS A 165 -14.08 -3.22 40.13
C CYS A 165 -12.73 -2.55 39.74
N MET A 166 -12.80 -1.53 38.92
CA MET A 166 -11.58 -0.82 38.48
C MET A 166 -11.06 0.13 39.58
N ASP A 167 -11.91 0.65 40.43
CA ASP A 167 -11.54 1.52 41.59
C ASP A 167 -10.82 0.73 42.71
N ARG A 168 -11.04 -0.59 42.77
CA ARG A 168 -10.36 -1.48 43.73
C ARG A 168 -8.92 -1.83 43.32
N LEU A 169 -8.49 -1.48 42.11
CA LEU A 169 -7.13 -1.76 41.65
C LEU A 169 -6.11 -0.86 42.36
N PRO A 170 -4.86 -1.30 42.51
CA PRO A 170 -3.83 -0.51 43.20
C PRO A 170 -3.63 0.86 42.56
N GLU A 171 -3.41 1.87 43.40
CA GLU A 171 -3.02 3.19 42.91
C GLU A 171 -1.71 3.16 42.10
N VAL A 172 -1.51 4.15 41.27
CA VAL A 172 -0.26 4.32 40.54
C VAL A 172 0.89 4.68 41.51
N PRO A 173 2.12 4.25 41.25
CA PRO A 173 3.29 4.59 42.10
C PRO A 173 3.46 6.10 42.24
N LYS A 174 3.94 6.56 43.41
CA LYS A 174 4.15 8.00 43.69
C LYS A 174 5.06 8.70 42.68
N ASP A 175 6.03 7.98 42.11
CA ASP A 175 6.96 8.52 41.12
C ASP A 175 6.49 8.28 39.65
N TRP A 176 5.27 7.75 39.46
CA TRP A 176 4.72 7.42 38.14
C TRP A 176 4.67 8.63 37.19
N LEU A 177 4.14 9.76 37.63
CA LEU A 177 4.08 10.98 36.84
C LEU A 177 5.45 11.51 36.42
N ARG A 178 6.43 11.45 37.36
CA ARG A 178 7.81 11.82 37.04
C ARG A 178 8.44 10.87 36.02
N TRP A 179 8.17 9.59 36.17
CA TRP A 179 8.66 8.57 35.22
C TRP A 179 8.05 8.75 33.83
N GLN A 180 6.73 9.00 33.73
CA GLN A 180 6.07 9.28 32.44
C GLN A 180 6.75 10.44 31.71
N LYS A 181 7.04 11.54 32.39
CA LYS A 181 7.66 12.73 31.81
C LYS A 181 9.14 12.50 31.41
N LYS A 182 9.87 11.72 32.16
CA LYS A 182 11.33 11.61 31.98
C LYS A 182 11.77 10.32 31.25
N VAL A 183 11.01 9.26 31.31
CA VAL A 183 11.34 7.96 30.74
C VAL A 183 10.29 7.49 29.73
N GLY A 184 9.01 7.69 30.03
CA GLY A 184 7.92 7.29 29.16
C GLY A 184 7.89 8.08 27.84
N LEU A 185 8.24 9.38 27.92
CA LEU A 185 8.48 10.21 26.74
C LEU A 185 9.96 10.17 26.41
N THR A 186 10.32 9.66 25.24
CA THR A 186 11.71 9.32 24.90
C THR A 186 12.47 10.45 24.20
N GLN A 187 11.77 11.41 23.57
CA GLN A 187 12.40 12.49 22.84
C GLN A 187 12.72 13.68 23.75
N ASN A 188 13.92 14.20 23.62
CA ASN A 188 14.40 15.37 24.33
C ASN A 188 15.00 16.37 23.33
N PHE A 189 14.89 17.64 23.66
CA PHE A 189 15.27 18.69 22.75
C PHE A 189 16.21 19.70 23.43
N ILE A 190 17.06 20.35 22.61
CA ILE A 190 17.65 21.65 22.96
C ILE A 190 17.08 22.69 22.03
N PHE A 191 16.32 23.61 22.61
CA PHE A 191 15.73 24.76 21.90
C PHE A 191 16.72 25.93 21.91
N TYR A 192 16.93 26.56 20.75
CA TYR A 192 17.82 27.70 20.62
C TYR A 192 17.30 28.72 19.61
N HIS A 193 17.71 30.00 19.80
CA HIS A 193 17.50 31.03 18.81
C HIS A 193 18.62 31.01 17.78
N TYR A 194 18.27 30.94 16.50
CA TYR A 194 19.28 30.93 15.46
C TYR A 194 20.17 32.19 15.53
N SER A 195 21.48 32.00 15.55
CA SER A 195 22.46 33.05 15.50
C SER A 195 23.62 32.64 14.58
N ARG A 196 24.25 33.58 13.92
CA ARG A 196 25.49 33.34 13.15
C ARG A 196 26.72 33.11 14.01
N ARG A 197 26.62 33.34 15.33
CA ARG A 197 27.72 33.10 16.27
C ARG A 197 27.90 31.58 16.45
N LYS A 198 29.16 31.16 16.57
CA LYS A 198 29.50 29.74 16.77
C LYS A 198 28.98 29.21 18.12
N ASP A 199 29.20 29.99 19.16
CA ASP A 199 28.81 29.67 20.52
C ASP A 199 27.52 30.38 20.89
N GLN A 200 26.55 29.58 21.35
CA GLN A 200 25.18 30.01 21.68
C GLN A 200 24.74 29.33 22.97
N THR A 201 23.65 29.82 23.49
CA THR A 201 22.95 29.17 24.61
C THR A 201 21.66 28.55 24.13
N GLY A 202 21.38 27.31 24.55
CA GLY A 202 20.14 26.61 24.28
C GLY A 202 19.51 26.07 25.56
N TYR A 203 18.19 25.88 25.54
CA TYR A 203 17.44 25.32 26.67
C TYR A 203 17.23 23.81 26.46
N CYS A 204 17.76 23.02 27.38
CA CYS A 204 17.60 21.55 27.37
C CYS A 204 16.30 21.14 28.05
N SER A 205 15.40 20.45 27.33
CA SER A 205 14.12 19.97 27.89
C SER A 205 14.26 18.86 28.96
N TRP A 206 15.38 18.12 28.94
CA TRP A 206 15.64 17.07 29.95
C TRP A 206 16.06 17.62 31.30
N CYS A 207 17.15 18.41 31.33
CA CYS A 207 17.64 18.98 32.58
C CYS A 207 17.04 20.34 32.92
N GLU A 208 16.12 20.84 32.10
CA GLU A 208 15.33 22.07 32.32
C GLU A 208 16.22 23.28 32.61
N SER A 209 17.35 23.39 31.91
CA SER A 209 18.34 24.44 32.13
C SER A 209 18.95 24.92 30.84
N GLU A 210 19.43 26.17 30.87
CA GLU A 210 20.26 26.74 29.81
C GLU A 210 21.61 26.01 29.76
N VAL A 211 22.08 25.70 28.59
CA VAL A 211 23.35 25.00 28.32
C VAL A 211 24.09 25.66 27.16
N PRO A 212 25.44 25.73 27.25
CA PRO A 212 26.22 26.20 26.12
C PRO A 212 26.17 25.19 24.98
N ILE A 213 25.99 25.66 23.77
CA ILE A 213 25.96 24.84 22.55
C ILE A 213 26.86 25.44 21.49
N SER A 214 27.50 24.61 20.69
CA SER A 214 28.38 25.04 19.60
C SER A 214 27.90 24.46 18.28
N HIS A 215 27.81 25.32 17.25
CA HIS A 215 27.38 24.96 15.89
C HIS A 215 26.10 24.10 15.82
N PRO A 216 24.99 24.47 16.51
CA PRO A 216 23.80 23.64 16.49
C PRO A 216 23.15 23.63 15.10
N HIS A 217 22.88 22.45 14.57
CA HIS A 217 22.12 22.27 13.33
C HIS A 217 20.69 21.81 13.67
N HIS A 218 19.71 22.46 13.04
CA HIS A 218 18.29 22.11 13.24
C HIS A 218 18.04 20.63 12.89
N ASN A 219 17.39 19.89 13.80
CA ASN A 219 17.12 18.46 13.76
C ASN A 219 18.35 17.53 13.95
N ALA A 220 19.56 18.05 14.12
CA ALA A 220 20.70 17.20 14.46
C ALA A 220 20.51 16.55 15.83
N VAL A 221 20.89 15.28 15.93
CA VAL A 221 20.80 14.48 17.17
C VAL A 221 22.18 14.46 17.80
N GLU A 222 22.27 14.95 19.03
CA GLU A 222 23.50 15.02 19.79
C GLU A 222 23.25 14.72 21.29
N HIS A 223 24.23 14.98 22.14
CA HIS A 223 24.11 14.83 23.59
C HIS A 223 24.18 16.19 24.26
N CYS A 224 23.30 16.43 25.24
CA CYS A 224 23.34 17.64 26.04
C CYS A 224 24.71 17.76 26.76
N PRO A 225 25.41 18.89 26.68
CA PRO A 225 26.73 19.04 27.33
C PRO A 225 26.67 18.93 28.86
N LYS A 226 25.51 19.25 29.47
CA LYS A 226 25.32 19.22 30.93
C LYS A 226 24.85 17.84 31.42
N CYS A 227 23.74 17.33 30.89
CA CYS A 227 23.13 16.10 31.43
C CYS A 227 23.46 14.83 30.64
N ARG A 228 24.17 14.93 29.52
CA ARG A 228 24.60 13.84 28.64
C ARG A 228 23.48 13.02 28.02
N HIS A 229 22.21 13.43 28.18
CA HIS A 229 21.10 12.77 27.50
C HIS A 229 21.12 13.11 26.02
N GLN A 230 20.70 12.14 25.22
CA GLN A 230 20.50 12.33 23.79
C GLN A 230 19.37 13.35 23.58
N ILE A 231 19.61 14.29 22.71
CA ILE A 231 18.70 15.40 22.37
C ILE A 231 18.68 15.65 20.87
N GLN A 232 17.65 16.33 20.43
CA GLN A 232 17.57 16.90 19.09
C GLN A 232 17.56 18.42 19.16
N TYR A 233 18.38 19.08 18.36
CA TYR A 233 18.39 20.54 18.29
C TYR A 233 17.18 21.09 17.56
N LYS A 234 16.51 22.10 18.13
CA LYS A 234 15.36 22.78 17.56
C LYS A 234 15.55 24.28 17.53
N ALA A 235 15.76 24.84 16.34
CA ALA A 235 15.82 26.27 16.12
C ALA A 235 14.42 26.89 16.19
N LEU A 236 14.15 27.76 17.15
CA LEU A 236 12.83 28.33 17.44
C LEU A 236 12.24 29.11 16.25
N GLY A 237 13.05 29.74 15.40
CA GLY A 237 12.61 30.46 14.22
C GLY A 237 12.16 29.56 13.05
N ARG A 238 12.62 28.29 13.01
CA ARG A 238 12.23 27.31 11.98
C ARG A 238 11.04 26.45 12.42
N ALA A 239 10.95 26.14 13.71
CA ALA A 239 9.82 25.43 14.29
C ALA A 239 8.67 26.43 14.54
N LYS A 240 7.89 26.76 13.51
CA LYS A 240 6.74 27.67 13.66
C LYS A 240 5.71 27.16 14.65
N ASN A 241 5.55 25.84 14.73
CA ASN A 241 4.59 25.19 15.63
C ASN A 241 5.15 23.84 16.08
N ILE A 242 5.22 23.55 17.33
CA ILE A 242 4.84 22.31 17.99
C ILE A 242 5.71 21.09 17.66
N GLU A 243 6.51 20.69 18.61
CA GLU A 243 6.92 19.30 18.74
C GLU A 243 5.83 18.55 19.50
N THR A 244 5.21 17.58 18.85
CA THR A 244 4.24 16.67 19.48
C THR A 244 4.85 15.30 19.56
N GLN A 245 4.92 14.77 20.76
CA GLN A 245 5.31 13.37 20.99
C GLN A 245 4.12 12.61 21.56
N LYS A 246 3.86 11.42 21.00
CA LYS A 246 2.88 10.46 21.52
C LYS A 246 3.58 9.13 21.77
N GLU A 247 3.46 8.60 22.97
CA GLU A 247 4.03 7.33 23.36
C GLU A 247 3.03 6.51 24.16
N THR A 248 3.23 5.20 24.19
CA THR A 248 2.50 4.29 25.07
C THR A 248 3.39 3.91 26.26
N ALA A 249 2.79 3.84 27.43
CA ALA A 249 3.46 3.37 28.64
C ALA A 249 2.65 2.29 29.34
N TYR A 250 3.32 1.34 29.92
CA TYR A 250 2.72 0.21 30.62
C TYR A 250 3.16 0.13 32.09
N LEU A 251 2.18 -0.04 32.96
CA LEU A 251 2.35 -0.28 34.38
C LEU A 251 1.73 -1.64 34.73
N LEU A 252 2.51 -2.54 35.28
CA LEU A 252 2.03 -3.84 35.77
C LEU A 252 1.99 -3.83 37.30
N GLN A 253 0.89 -4.33 37.87
CA GLN A 253 0.67 -4.37 39.32
C GLN A 253 -0.02 -5.68 39.71
N THR A 254 0.19 -6.13 40.95
CA THR A 254 -0.52 -7.27 41.53
C THR A 254 -1.93 -6.85 41.94
N CYS A 255 -2.93 -7.67 41.65
CA CYS A 255 -4.32 -7.51 42.06
C CYS A 255 -4.80 -8.75 42.76
N GLY A 256 -4.68 -8.84 44.10
CA GLY A 256 -4.99 -10.06 44.82
C GLY A 256 -3.93 -11.17 44.65
N ASN A 257 -4.28 -12.41 45.04
CA ASN A 257 -3.26 -13.47 45.18
C ASN A 257 -2.76 -14.05 43.84
N ASN A 258 -3.61 -14.14 42.83
CA ASN A 258 -3.30 -14.85 41.59
C ASN A 258 -3.62 -14.06 40.31
N VAL A 259 -3.92 -12.77 40.45
CA VAL A 259 -4.26 -11.89 39.34
C VAL A 259 -3.26 -10.72 39.29
N PHE A 260 -2.85 -10.35 38.10
CA PHE A 260 -2.11 -9.10 37.88
C PHE A 260 -2.80 -8.26 36.81
N VAL A 261 -2.62 -6.96 36.88
CA VAL A 261 -3.17 -6.01 35.90
C VAL A 261 -2.05 -5.38 35.08
N LEU A 262 -2.27 -5.32 33.80
CA LEU A 262 -1.52 -4.49 32.87
C LEU A 262 -2.35 -3.23 32.59
N ARG A 263 -1.80 -2.06 32.92
CA ARG A 263 -2.42 -0.76 32.71
C ARG A 263 -1.70 -0.04 31.59
N GLU A 264 -2.46 0.37 30.57
CA GLU A 264 -1.95 1.06 29.40
C GLU A 264 -2.28 2.53 29.45
N PHE A 265 -1.24 3.35 29.32
CA PHE A 265 -1.34 4.81 29.32
C PHE A 265 -0.88 5.37 27.98
N GLN A 266 -1.64 6.34 27.49
CA GLN A 266 -1.20 7.19 26.40
C GLN A 266 -0.53 8.44 26.98
N LEU A 267 0.69 8.68 26.56
CA LEU A 267 1.47 9.85 26.93
C LEU A 267 1.53 10.79 25.73
N GLN A 268 1.24 12.06 25.96
CA GLN A 268 1.38 13.09 24.94
C GLN A 268 2.07 14.32 25.54
N MET A 269 3.03 14.84 24.80
CA MET A 269 3.70 16.09 25.08
C MET A 269 3.51 17.02 23.89
N LEU A 270 3.14 18.28 24.19
CA LEU A 270 2.99 19.33 23.21
C LEU A 270 3.91 20.49 23.60
N ILE A 271 4.81 20.88 22.71
CA ILE A 271 5.69 22.01 22.89
C ILE A 271 5.38 23.07 21.83
N VAL A 272 5.01 24.25 22.26
CA VAL A 272 4.77 25.43 21.41
C VAL A 272 6.02 26.32 21.44
N SER A 273 6.48 26.82 20.30
CA SER A 273 7.70 27.63 20.18
C SER A 273 7.69 28.88 21.06
N SER A 274 6.53 29.52 21.27
CA SER A 274 6.37 30.67 22.16
C SER A 274 6.47 30.36 23.65
N SER A 275 6.29 29.10 24.03
CA SER A 275 6.30 28.63 25.44
C SER A 275 7.10 27.33 25.64
N TYR A 276 8.16 27.16 24.84
CA TYR A 276 8.95 25.91 24.81
C TYR A 276 9.52 25.45 26.15
N LYS A 277 9.69 26.35 27.12
CA LYS A 277 10.12 26.04 28.49
C LYS A 277 9.00 25.44 29.35
N LYS A 278 7.74 25.51 28.92
CA LYS A 278 6.56 24.99 29.64
C LYS A 278 5.75 24.05 28.73
N PRO A 279 6.23 22.81 28.52
CA PRO A 279 5.48 21.82 27.72
C PRO A 279 4.12 21.52 28.35
N VAL A 280 3.13 21.29 27.51
CA VAL A 280 1.83 20.79 27.92
C VAL A 280 1.85 19.26 27.84
N TYR A 281 1.54 18.62 28.96
CA TYR A 281 1.47 17.16 29.03
C TYR A 281 0.03 16.70 29.17
N SER A 282 -0.33 15.65 28.43
CA SER A 282 -1.60 14.95 28.57
C SER A 282 -1.30 13.46 28.77
N PHE A 283 -1.63 12.96 29.95
CA PHE A 283 -1.43 11.56 30.30
C PHE A 283 -2.76 10.97 30.71
N PHE A 284 -3.19 9.93 30.01
CA PHE A 284 -4.43 9.28 30.37
C PHE A 284 -4.33 7.76 30.23
N GLU A 285 -4.94 7.08 31.19
CA GLU A 285 -5.08 5.64 31.18
C GLU A 285 -6.25 5.27 30.27
N ARG A 286 -5.98 4.42 29.27
CA ARG A 286 -7.01 4.08 28.28
C ARG A 286 -7.49 2.63 28.37
N ARG A 287 -6.65 1.72 28.89
CA ARG A 287 -6.97 0.30 28.94
C ARG A 287 -6.38 -0.36 30.18
N ARG A 288 -7.13 -1.31 30.74
CA ARG A 288 -6.68 -2.24 31.79
C ARG A 288 -6.96 -3.66 31.38
N ILE A 289 -5.96 -4.52 31.50
CA ILE A 289 -6.09 -5.95 31.19
C ILE A 289 -5.76 -6.72 32.45
N LEU A 290 -6.73 -7.46 32.95
CA LEU A 290 -6.56 -8.37 34.08
C LEU A 290 -6.17 -9.75 33.55
N TYR A 291 -5.11 -10.32 34.09
CA TYR A 291 -4.62 -11.66 33.77
C TYR A 291 -4.83 -12.59 34.96
N ASP A 292 -5.45 -13.75 34.71
CA ASP A 292 -5.60 -14.81 35.70
C ASP A 292 -4.39 -15.78 35.71
N GLU A 293 -4.49 -16.89 36.43
CA GLU A 293 -3.43 -17.90 36.54
C GLU A 293 -3.09 -18.59 35.23
N GLU A 294 -4.00 -18.63 34.27
CA GLU A 294 -3.84 -19.26 32.97
C GLU A 294 -3.51 -18.23 31.86
N LEU A 295 -3.29 -16.97 32.23
CA LEU A 295 -3.13 -15.81 31.32
C LEU A 295 -4.37 -15.54 30.46
N ASN A 296 -5.57 -15.97 30.92
CA ASN A 296 -6.80 -15.49 30.30
C ASN A 296 -7.03 -14.02 30.65
N THR A 297 -7.64 -13.27 29.75
CA THR A 297 -7.75 -11.83 29.87
C THR A 297 -9.17 -11.34 30.05
N LYS A 298 -9.31 -10.29 30.89
CA LYS A 298 -10.48 -9.42 30.91
C LYS A 298 -10.01 -8.00 30.63
N GLU A 299 -10.42 -7.47 29.49
CA GLU A 299 -9.99 -6.15 29.02
C GLU A 299 -11.07 -5.10 29.31
N TYR A 300 -10.66 -3.95 29.83
CA TYR A 300 -11.49 -2.80 30.11
C TYR A 300 -10.89 -1.56 29.48
N TYR A 301 -11.75 -0.75 28.87
CA TYR A 301 -11.37 0.48 28.17
C TYR A 301 -12.03 1.67 28.87
N PHE A 302 -11.25 2.71 29.15
CA PHE A 302 -11.76 3.94 29.75
C PHE A 302 -12.03 4.98 28.68
N GLY A 303 -13.23 5.53 28.66
CA GLY A 303 -13.58 6.58 27.73
C GLY A 303 -15.05 6.96 27.75
N ARG A 304 -15.36 8.03 27.04
CA ARG A 304 -16.73 8.45 26.80
C ARG A 304 -17.28 7.70 25.58
N HIS A 305 -18.26 6.86 25.80
CA HIS A 305 -18.97 6.17 24.72
C HIS A 305 -20.22 6.96 24.32
N HIS A 306 -20.77 6.73 23.12
CA HIS A 306 -21.94 7.44 22.63
C HIS A 306 -23.15 7.43 23.58
N TRP A 307 -23.29 6.35 24.34
CA TRP A 307 -24.41 6.06 25.20
C TRP A 307 -24.11 6.27 26.70
N THR A 308 -22.93 6.83 27.02
CA THR A 308 -22.57 7.24 28.37
C THR A 308 -22.42 8.75 28.44
N LYS A 309 -22.94 9.39 29.50
CA LYS A 309 -22.78 10.84 29.72
C LYS A 309 -21.34 11.21 30.05
N GLU A 310 -20.65 10.34 30.78
CA GLU A 310 -19.30 10.53 31.28
C GLU A 310 -18.39 9.37 30.82
N SER A 311 -17.08 9.55 30.96
CA SER A 311 -16.12 8.48 30.73
C SER A 311 -16.28 7.38 31.76
N ARG A 312 -16.40 6.15 31.33
CA ARG A 312 -16.62 4.95 32.14
C ARG A 312 -15.71 3.83 31.71
N TRP A 313 -15.51 2.86 32.59
CA TRP A 313 -14.85 1.59 32.23
C TRP A 313 -15.83 0.66 31.54
N ILE A 314 -15.48 0.19 30.35
CA ILE A 314 -16.31 -0.71 29.55
C ILE A 314 -15.51 -1.93 29.17
N GLN A 315 -16.05 -3.11 29.47
CA GLN A 315 -15.45 -4.39 29.07
C GLN A 315 -15.54 -4.58 27.54
N GLY A 316 -14.47 -5.11 26.94
CA GLY A 316 -14.22 -5.13 25.50
C GLY A 316 -15.37 -5.57 24.58
N LYS A 317 -16.22 -6.55 25.02
CA LYS A 317 -17.36 -7.00 24.22
C LYS A 317 -18.48 -5.95 24.04
N LEU A 318 -18.56 -4.94 24.91
CA LEU A 318 -19.53 -3.85 24.80
C LEU A 318 -18.93 -2.57 24.22
N GLN A 319 -17.68 -2.60 23.82
CA GLN A 319 -17.03 -1.46 23.18
C GLN A 319 -17.68 -1.24 21.81
N VAL A 320 -18.45 -0.17 21.68
CA VAL A 320 -18.99 0.29 20.41
C VAL A 320 -18.00 1.31 19.84
N PRO A 321 -17.58 1.21 18.57
CA PRO A 321 -16.70 2.18 17.95
C PRO A 321 -17.26 3.61 18.12
N LEU A 322 -16.43 4.56 18.53
CA LEU A 322 -16.83 5.91 18.90
C LEU A 322 -17.44 6.73 17.74
N TYR A 323 -17.18 6.40 16.48
CA TYR A 323 -17.78 7.04 15.30
C TYR A 323 -17.81 6.09 14.10
N PRO A 324 -18.96 5.52 13.74
CA PRO A 324 -19.14 5.02 12.38
C PRO A 324 -19.42 6.21 11.46
N GLY A 325 -18.44 6.71 10.73
CA GLY A 325 -18.71 7.70 9.69
C GLY A 325 -17.64 8.74 9.38
N TYR A 326 -16.74 9.02 10.29
CA TYR A 326 -15.53 9.76 9.93
C TYR A 326 -14.33 8.82 9.99
N GLY A 327 -13.59 8.67 8.91
CA GLY A 327 -12.47 7.76 8.70
C GLY A 327 -11.23 7.94 9.60
N GLY A 328 -11.47 8.11 10.86
CA GLY A 328 -10.57 7.95 11.97
C GLY A 328 -11.11 6.83 12.84
N TYR A 329 -10.91 5.60 12.42
CA TYR A 329 -10.93 4.49 13.33
C TYR A 329 -9.91 4.81 14.43
N MET A 330 -10.34 5.20 15.62
CA MET A 330 -9.58 4.81 16.79
C MET A 330 -9.82 3.29 16.93
N THR A 331 -9.26 2.53 16.02
CA THR A 331 -8.93 1.16 16.27
C THR A 331 -7.97 1.24 17.44
N TYR A 332 -8.44 0.85 18.61
CA TYR A 332 -7.51 0.51 19.68
C TYR A 332 -6.68 -0.63 19.08
N GLU A 333 -5.48 -0.29 18.61
CA GLU A 333 -4.56 -1.32 18.19
C GLU A 333 -4.43 -2.25 19.37
N ARG A 334 -4.78 -3.51 19.16
CA ARG A 334 -4.76 -4.51 20.23
C ARG A 334 -3.36 -4.66 20.80
N TYR A 335 -2.38 -4.47 19.94
CA TYR A 335 -0.96 -4.60 20.21
C TYR A 335 -0.27 -3.26 19.98
N ASN A 336 0.39 -2.75 21.02
CA ASN A 336 1.13 -1.50 20.95
C ASN A 336 2.49 -1.66 21.62
N MET A 337 3.53 -1.25 20.92
CA MET A 337 4.83 -1.08 21.53
C MET A 337 4.79 0.08 22.53
N GLY A 338 5.43 -0.08 23.66
CA GLY A 338 5.47 0.97 24.68
C GLY A 338 6.55 0.78 25.74
N ASN A 339 6.76 1.82 26.53
CA ASN A 339 7.74 1.84 27.60
C ASN A 339 7.20 1.14 28.85
N ILE A 340 7.98 0.23 29.41
CA ILE A 340 7.59 -0.53 30.62
C ILE A 340 8.13 0.17 31.86
N TYR A 341 7.27 0.38 32.86
CA TYR A 341 7.68 0.84 34.19
C TYR A 341 8.31 -0.30 34.99
N GLY A 342 9.63 -0.46 34.85
CA GLY A 342 10.37 -1.61 35.37
C GLY A 342 10.33 -1.77 36.91
N LYS A 343 10.17 -0.67 37.69
CA LYS A 343 10.12 -0.73 39.17
C LYS A 343 8.97 -1.56 39.70
N SER A 344 7.80 -1.53 39.03
CA SER A 344 6.62 -2.28 39.50
C SER A 344 6.78 -3.79 39.34
N LEU A 345 7.61 -4.23 38.40
CA LEU A 345 7.80 -5.66 38.09
C LEU A 345 8.36 -6.44 39.28
N HIS A 346 9.22 -5.81 40.09
CA HIS A 346 9.81 -6.44 41.29
C HIS A 346 8.73 -6.81 42.34
N GLY A 347 7.65 -6.03 42.40
CA GLY A 347 6.58 -6.23 43.39
C GLY A 347 5.59 -7.33 43.00
N ILE A 348 5.65 -7.86 41.77
CA ILE A 348 4.70 -8.86 41.30
C ILE A 348 5.10 -10.25 41.79
N LYS A 349 4.39 -10.72 42.85
CA LYS A 349 4.65 -12.04 43.48
C LYS A 349 3.85 -13.18 42.78
N ASN A 350 3.00 -12.88 41.84
CA ASN A 350 2.19 -13.86 41.13
C ASN A 350 3.05 -14.94 40.47
N ARG A 351 2.74 -16.23 40.74
CA ARG A 351 3.52 -17.38 40.26
C ARG A 351 3.49 -17.48 38.75
N THR A 352 2.34 -17.22 38.14
CA THR A 352 2.16 -17.29 36.68
C THR A 352 3.00 -16.22 35.99
N PHE A 353 2.93 -14.96 36.48
CA PHE A 353 3.77 -13.88 35.96
C PHE A 353 5.26 -14.25 35.99
N ARG A 354 5.76 -14.80 37.10
CA ARG A 354 7.18 -15.22 37.22
C ARG A 354 7.54 -16.35 36.26
N ARG A 355 6.59 -17.20 35.90
CA ARG A 355 6.80 -18.29 34.94
C ARG A 355 6.80 -17.83 33.49
N THR A 356 6.34 -16.64 33.17
CA THR A 356 6.36 -16.15 31.79
C THR A 356 7.74 -15.72 31.32
N GLY A 357 8.68 -15.40 32.22
CA GLY A 357 9.97 -14.78 31.89
C GLY A 357 9.84 -13.30 31.53
N PHE A 358 8.65 -12.67 31.73
CA PHE A 358 8.43 -11.27 31.37
C PHE A 358 9.37 -10.30 32.10
N TYR A 359 9.69 -10.60 33.37
CA TYR A 359 10.61 -9.78 34.14
C TYR A 359 11.99 -9.69 33.49
N GLU A 360 12.55 -10.82 33.11
CA GLU A 360 13.87 -10.92 32.46
C GLU A 360 13.82 -10.26 31.08
N TYR A 361 12.75 -10.49 30.33
CA TYR A 361 12.57 -9.93 29.01
C TYR A 361 12.43 -8.40 29.05
N ALA A 362 11.58 -7.85 29.93
CA ALA A 362 11.39 -6.42 30.09
C ALA A 362 12.62 -5.69 30.65
N LYS A 363 13.49 -6.40 31.39
CA LYS A 363 14.79 -5.87 31.83
C LYS A 363 15.76 -5.72 30.67
N ALA A 364 15.75 -6.66 29.73
CA ALA A 364 16.57 -6.63 28.52
C ALA A 364 16.04 -5.66 27.48
N LYS A 365 14.69 -5.60 27.31
CA LYS A 365 13.97 -4.80 26.32
C LYS A 365 12.99 -3.86 27.04
N LYS A 366 13.34 -2.61 27.18
CA LYS A 366 12.51 -1.63 27.92
C LYS A 366 11.30 -1.14 27.13
N TYR A 367 11.33 -1.28 25.81
CA TYR A 367 10.27 -0.89 24.88
C TYR A 367 9.78 -2.15 24.17
N LEU A 368 8.56 -2.56 24.45
CA LEU A 368 7.98 -3.81 23.96
C LEU A 368 6.45 -3.78 24.00
N ASP A 369 5.82 -4.77 23.37
CA ASP A 369 4.38 -5.03 23.47
C ASP A 369 4.10 -6.13 24.50
N PRO A 370 3.65 -5.80 25.70
CA PRO A 370 3.38 -6.78 26.75
C PRO A 370 2.14 -7.63 26.45
N VAL A 371 1.17 -7.13 25.70
CA VAL A 371 -0.06 -7.88 25.37
C VAL A 371 0.28 -9.03 24.43
N ASN A 372 0.98 -8.72 23.35
CA ASN A 372 1.47 -9.74 22.42
C ASN A 372 2.39 -10.75 23.13
N PHE A 373 3.27 -10.27 24.01
CA PHE A 373 4.15 -11.15 24.79
C PHE A 373 3.37 -12.19 25.61
N PHE A 374 2.38 -11.75 26.40
CA PHE A 374 1.62 -12.69 27.25
C PHE A 374 0.76 -13.65 26.42
N GLU A 375 0.22 -13.22 25.30
CA GLU A 375 -0.49 -14.10 24.37
C GLU A 375 0.44 -15.16 23.77
N MET A 376 1.62 -14.75 23.31
CA MET A 376 2.59 -15.69 22.74
C MET A 376 3.10 -16.69 23.77
N VAL A 377 3.35 -16.26 25.02
CA VAL A 377 3.77 -17.18 26.08
C VAL A 377 2.65 -18.15 26.49
N ARG A 378 1.40 -17.70 26.48
CA ARG A 378 0.25 -18.58 26.72
C ARG A 378 0.13 -19.66 25.64
N GLU A 379 0.30 -19.29 24.38
CA GLU A 379 0.26 -20.23 23.25
C GLU A 379 1.50 -21.12 23.15
N ARG A 380 2.66 -20.58 23.58
CA ARG A 380 3.96 -21.20 23.45
C ARG A 380 4.73 -21.14 24.76
N PRO A 381 4.36 -21.94 25.78
CA PRO A 381 4.95 -21.89 27.12
C PRO A 381 6.47 -22.13 27.15
N TYR A 382 7.03 -22.76 26.13
CA TYR A 382 8.47 -22.99 26.02
C TYR A 382 9.29 -21.69 25.79
N LEU A 383 8.67 -20.57 25.43
CA LEU A 383 9.32 -19.26 25.30
C LEU A 383 9.98 -18.84 26.63
N GLU A 384 9.36 -19.16 27.78
CA GLU A 384 9.94 -18.93 29.09
C GLU A 384 11.39 -19.43 29.19
N ARG A 385 11.66 -20.64 28.73
CA ARG A 385 12.99 -21.26 28.82
C ARG A 385 14.02 -20.56 27.99
N LEU A 386 13.65 -20.09 26.78
CA LEU A 386 14.53 -19.30 25.93
C LEU A 386 14.87 -17.96 26.57
N ILE A 387 13.86 -17.27 27.07
CA ILE A 387 14.00 -15.95 27.73
C ILE A 387 14.89 -16.06 28.98
N LYS A 388 14.63 -17.03 29.86
CA LYS A 388 15.44 -17.26 31.08
C LYS A 388 16.84 -17.75 30.76
N ALA A 389 17.05 -18.37 29.59
CA ALA A 389 18.39 -18.69 29.11
C ALA A 389 19.13 -17.49 28.48
N GLY A 390 18.50 -16.31 28.35
CA GLY A 390 19.06 -15.12 27.73
C GLY A 390 19.02 -15.10 26.21
N LEU A 391 18.22 -15.97 25.59
CA LEU A 391 18.05 -16.06 24.14
C LEU A 391 16.89 -15.16 23.67
N TYR A 392 16.98 -13.87 23.97
CA TYR A 392 15.90 -12.91 23.72
C TYR A 392 15.60 -12.74 22.25
N HIS A 393 16.64 -12.67 21.40
CA HIS A 393 16.47 -12.48 19.96
C HIS A 393 15.79 -13.71 19.31
N LEU A 394 16.18 -14.92 19.70
CA LEU A 394 15.52 -16.14 19.21
C LEU A 394 14.08 -16.23 19.70
N ALA A 395 13.80 -15.80 20.93
CA ALA A 395 12.43 -15.73 21.45
C ALA A 395 11.57 -14.75 20.64
N GLU A 396 12.11 -13.59 20.27
CA GLU A 396 11.46 -12.61 19.37
C GLU A 396 11.17 -13.22 17.99
N ASP A 397 12.16 -13.87 17.38
CA ASP A 397 11.99 -14.51 16.07
C ASP A 397 10.90 -15.61 16.10
N ILE A 398 10.75 -16.31 17.23
CA ILE A 398 9.69 -17.30 17.41
C ILE A 398 8.33 -16.63 17.61
N MET A 399 8.25 -15.55 18.40
CA MET A 399 7.02 -14.76 18.55
C MET A 399 6.54 -14.18 17.23
N ASP A 400 7.47 -13.73 16.40
CA ASP A 400 7.20 -13.22 15.04
C ASP A 400 6.97 -14.31 13.98
N ASN A 401 6.93 -15.59 14.36
CA ASN A 401 6.83 -16.74 13.45
C ASN A 401 7.96 -16.87 12.42
N LYS A 402 9.13 -16.27 12.68
CA LYS A 402 10.32 -16.37 11.83
C LYS A 402 11.14 -17.63 12.12
N ALA A 403 11.06 -18.14 13.36
CA ALA A 403 11.76 -19.33 13.82
C ALA A 403 10.82 -20.38 14.41
N GLN A 404 11.27 -21.62 14.42
CA GLN A 404 10.56 -22.75 15.05
C GLN A 404 11.51 -23.55 15.94
N ILE A 405 10.96 -24.20 16.95
CA ILE A 405 11.68 -25.14 17.80
C ILE A 405 11.62 -26.55 17.22
N TYR A 406 12.74 -27.23 17.20
CA TYR A 406 12.87 -28.59 16.68
C TYR A 406 12.07 -29.61 17.50
N CYS A 407 12.16 -29.55 18.85
CA CYS A 407 11.41 -30.42 19.75
C CYS A 407 10.83 -29.62 20.94
N LYS A 408 9.54 -29.30 20.87
CA LYS A 408 8.84 -28.47 21.87
C LYS A 408 8.81 -29.08 23.26
N ASP A 409 8.71 -30.40 23.35
CA ASP A 409 8.49 -31.14 24.60
C ASP A 409 9.82 -31.49 25.32
N SER A 410 10.96 -31.26 24.67
CA SER A 410 12.25 -31.56 25.29
C SER A 410 12.55 -30.65 26.48
N GLY A 411 12.80 -31.23 27.66
CA GLY A 411 13.26 -30.47 28.83
C GLY A 411 14.67 -29.88 28.66
N ASN A 412 15.47 -30.41 27.74
CA ASN A 412 16.82 -29.93 27.44
C ASN A 412 16.77 -28.93 26.30
N LEU A 413 17.23 -27.71 26.52
CA LEU A 413 17.19 -26.61 25.56
C LEU A 413 18.01 -26.91 24.29
N GLY A 414 19.18 -27.53 24.40
CA GLY A 414 19.97 -27.91 23.24
C GLY A 414 19.25 -28.92 22.35
N LYS A 415 18.61 -29.94 22.94
CA LYS A 415 17.77 -30.91 22.20
C LYS A 415 16.56 -30.21 21.57
N ALA A 416 15.93 -29.27 22.30
CA ALA A 416 14.80 -28.48 21.79
C ALA A 416 15.19 -27.68 20.53
N LEU A 417 16.40 -27.15 20.47
CA LEU A 417 16.94 -26.38 19.36
C LEU A 417 17.71 -27.20 18.32
N GLY A 418 17.86 -28.53 18.55
CA GLY A 418 18.59 -29.42 17.64
C GLY A 418 20.11 -29.29 17.69
N ILE A 419 20.69 -28.58 18.67
CA ILE A 419 22.12 -28.31 18.81
C ILE A 419 22.70 -28.90 20.10
N ASP A 420 24.01 -29.06 20.14
CA ASP A 420 24.76 -29.50 21.34
C ASP A 420 25.09 -28.36 22.31
N GLY A 421 25.67 -28.71 23.47
CA GLY A 421 25.95 -27.73 24.51
C GLY A 421 27.00 -26.68 24.11
N PHE A 422 27.96 -27.04 23.24
CA PHE A 422 28.97 -26.10 22.74
C PHE A 422 28.31 -25.03 21.84
N ARG A 423 27.47 -25.45 20.91
CA ARG A 423 26.74 -24.54 20.02
C ARG A 423 25.69 -23.73 20.79
N LEU A 424 25.04 -24.32 21.80
CA LEU A 424 24.11 -23.60 22.66
C LEU A 424 24.82 -22.47 23.44
N LYS A 425 26.04 -22.69 23.94
CA LYS A 425 26.82 -21.65 24.59
C LYS A 425 27.12 -20.49 23.63
N ARG A 426 27.53 -20.78 22.40
CA ARG A 426 27.81 -19.75 21.36
C ARG A 426 26.54 -18.95 21.03
N LEU A 427 25.40 -19.63 20.82
CA LEU A 427 24.12 -19.00 20.58
C LEU A 427 23.72 -18.01 21.70
N ARG A 428 23.90 -18.42 22.96
CA ARG A 428 23.64 -17.59 24.13
C ARG A 428 24.60 -16.40 24.24
N THR A 429 25.91 -16.64 24.08
CA THR A 429 26.94 -15.57 24.18
C THR A 429 26.68 -14.46 23.18
N ASN A 430 26.23 -14.81 21.97
CA ASN A 430 25.94 -13.86 20.88
C ASN A 430 24.49 -13.37 20.88
N ASN A 431 23.63 -13.79 21.82
CA ASN A 431 22.19 -13.57 21.78
C ASN A 431 21.61 -13.79 20.37
N GLY A 432 22.01 -14.93 19.75
CA GLY A 432 21.69 -15.24 18.37
C GLY A 432 20.19 -15.51 18.15
N GLY A 433 19.66 -15.05 17.03
CA GLY A 433 18.31 -15.32 16.56
C GLY A 433 18.24 -16.53 15.62
N GLU A 434 17.17 -16.58 14.82
CA GLU A 434 16.88 -17.66 13.90
C GLU A 434 18.02 -17.92 12.90
N ILE A 435 18.57 -16.87 12.29
CA ILE A 435 19.63 -17.00 11.29
C ILE A 435 20.88 -17.60 11.94
N PHE A 436 21.25 -17.14 13.13
CA PHE A 436 22.40 -17.68 13.86
C PHE A 436 22.20 -19.17 14.17
N LEU A 437 21.03 -19.56 14.62
CA LEU A 437 20.66 -20.94 14.89
C LEU A 437 20.76 -21.81 13.63
N GLN A 438 20.28 -21.34 12.49
CA GLN A 438 20.36 -22.08 11.21
C GLN A 438 21.81 -22.33 10.79
N TRP A 439 22.70 -21.37 10.96
CA TRP A 439 24.13 -21.55 10.70
C TRP A 439 24.76 -22.56 11.65
N LEU A 440 24.39 -22.59 12.94
CA LEU A 440 24.85 -23.60 13.87
C LEU A 440 24.34 -25.01 13.55
N LEU A 441 23.11 -25.13 13.06
CA LEU A 441 22.53 -26.39 12.60
C LEU A 441 23.26 -26.91 11.37
N LEU A 442 23.55 -26.04 10.40
CA LEU A 442 24.36 -26.40 9.24
C LEU A 442 25.77 -26.84 9.65
N GLU A 443 26.42 -26.09 10.53
CA GLU A 443 27.74 -26.42 11.09
C GLU A 443 27.74 -27.81 11.74
N LYS A 444 26.69 -28.13 12.50
CA LYS A 444 26.51 -29.44 13.11
C LYS A 444 26.37 -30.56 12.06
N THR A 445 25.56 -30.30 11.05
CA THR A 445 25.29 -31.29 9.97
C THR A 445 26.54 -31.58 9.14
N GLN A 446 27.32 -30.53 8.82
CA GLN A 446 28.53 -30.64 8.01
C GLN A 446 29.76 -31.03 8.85
N ASN A 447 29.65 -31.03 10.17
CA ASN A 447 30.76 -31.23 11.14
C ASN A 447 31.96 -30.32 10.84
N LYS A 448 31.69 -29.07 10.43
CA LYS A 448 32.72 -28.08 10.05
C LYS A 448 32.46 -26.77 10.76
N LEU A 449 33.41 -26.39 11.66
CA LEU A 449 33.27 -25.18 12.50
C LEU A 449 33.25 -23.91 11.64
N ILE A 450 32.30 -23.02 11.95
CA ILE A 450 32.18 -21.68 11.35
C ILE A 450 32.47 -20.64 12.44
N ASN A 451 33.32 -19.68 12.15
CA ASN A 451 33.62 -18.61 13.09
C ASN A 451 32.39 -17.76 13.42
N ASP A 452 32.22 -17.41 14.69
CA ASP A 452 31.08 -16.57 15.14
C ASP A 452 31.03 -15.21 14.47
N ASP A 453 32.17 -14.59 14.16
CA ASP A 453 32.20 -13.31 13.42
C ASP A 453 31.63 -13.44 12.02
N VAL A 454 31.82 -14.59 11.36
CA VAL A 454 31.25 -14.88 10.06
C VAL A 454 29.74 -15.07 10.19
N ILE A 455 29.28 -15.81 11.21
CA ILE A 455 27.84 -16.01 11.45
C ILE A 455 27.18 -14.67 11.80
N LEU A 456 27.80 -13.84 12.63
CA LEU A 456 27.30 -12.50 12.98
C LEU A 456 27.21 -11.59 11.75
N TRP A 457 28.19 -11.69 10.84
CA TRP A 457 28.12 -10.98 9.56
C TRP A 457 26.93 -11.46 8.72
N MET A 458 26.74 -12.79 8.61
CA MET A 458 25.58 -13.36 7.91
C MET A 458 24.25 -12.89 8.53
N CYS A 459 24.19 -12.77 9.86
CA CYS A 459 23.02 -12.23 10.56
C CYS A 459 22.75 -10.77 10.21
N ARG A 460 23.81 -9.92 10.16
CA ARG A 460 23.68 -8.50 9.77
C ARG A 460 23.16 -8.35 8.35
N GLU A 461 23.67 -9.14 7.43
CA GLU A 461 23.24 -9.15 6.02
C GLU A 461 21.92 -9.92 5.82
N LYS A 462 21.34 -10.52 6.87
CA LYS A 462 20.11 -11.34 6.85
C LYS A 462 20.19 -12.53 5.89
N LEU A 463 21.36 -13.19 5.85
CA LEU A 463 21.65 -14.32 4.98
C LEU A 463 21.46 -15.65 5.72
N LYS A 464 20.53 -16.45 5.26
CA LYS A 464 20.35 -17.84 5.73
C LYS A 464 21.27 -18.79 4.97
N PRO A 465 21.60 -19.97 5.51
CA PRO A 465 22.33 -20.99 4.75
C PRO A 465 21.72 -21.29 3.38
N ALA A 466 20.40 -21.36 3.30
CA ALA A 466 19.67 -21.64 2.06
C ALA A 466 19.96 -20.63 0.94
N ASP A 467 20.23 -19.36 1.28
CA ASP A 467 20.51 -18.31 0.31
C ASP A 467 21.85 -18.53 -0.42
N LEU A 468 22.77 -19.26 0.21
CA LEU A 468 24.15 -19.49 -0.25
C LEU A 468 24.43 -20.94 -0.69
N MET A 469 23.44 -21.84 -0.64
CA MET A 469 23.61 -23.27 -0.98
C MET A 469 24.16 -23.46 -2.40
N PHE A 470 23.85 -22.56 -3.33
CA PHE A 470 24.29 -22.63 -4.72
C PHE A 470 25.83 -22.52 -4.90
N ILE A 471 26.56 -22.09 -3.84
CA ILE A 471 27.99 -21.86 -3.90
C ILE A 471 28.78 -22.55 -2.76
N MET A 472 28.08 -23.04 -1.73
CA MET A 472 28.73 -23.58 -0.52
C MET A 472 29.45 -24.91 -0.74
N ASP A 473 29.20 -25.60 -1.84
CA ASP A 473 29.97 -26.77 -2.31
C ASP A 473 31.39 -26.39 -2.76
N ARG A 474 31.59 -25.13 -3.20
CA ARG A 474 32.83 -24.61 -3.78
C ARG A 474 33.57 -23.62 -2.92
N MET A 475 32.85 -22.92 -2.02
CA MET A 475 33.41 -21.89 -1.15
C MET A 475 32.95 -22.04 0.28
N ALA A 476 33.90 -21.95 1.21
CA ALA A 476 33.60 -21.90 2.65
C ALA A 476 32.91 -20.55 3.02
N PRO A 477 32.09 -20.51 4.09
CA PRO A 477 31.39 -19.30 4.50
C PRO A 477 32.28 -18.05 4.67
N LEU A 478 33.48 -18.20 5.20
CA LEU A 478 34.47 -17.11 5.30
C LEU A 478 34.91 -16.59 3.93
N GLN A 479 35.11 -17.48 2.98
CA GLN A 479 35.50 -17.10 1.61
C GLN A 479 34.34 -16.36 0.91
N ILE A 480 33.10 -16.82 1.12
CA ILE A 480 31.92 -16.16 0.61
C ILE A 480 31.78 -14.74 1.18
N LYS A 481 31.90 -14.60 2.50
CA LYS A 481 31.92 -13.29 3.17
C LYS A 481 32.94 -12.35 2.53
N ASN A 482 34.21 -12.76 2.48
CA ASN A 482 35.30 -11.92 1.97
C ASN A 482 35.09 -11.56 0.49
N TYR A 483 34.54 -12.47 -0.31
CA TYR A 483 34.21 -12.21 -1.69
C TYR A 483 33.11 -11.17 -1.83
N LEU A 484 32.00 -11.33 -1.11
CA LEU A 484 30.86 -10.41 -1.16
C LEU A 484 31.21 -9.02 -0.61
N GLU A 485 31.97 -8.93 0.48
CA GLU A 485 32.45 -7.62 0.99
C GLU A 485 33.32 -6.88 -0.02
N LYS A 486 34.20 -7.62 -0.72
CA LYS A 486 35.03 -7.05 -1.79
C LYS A 486 34.18 -6.57 -2.96
N GLN A 487 33.24 -7.38 -3.44
CA GLN A 487 32.36 -7.00 -4.55
C GLN A 487 31.45 -5.82 -4.19
N ALA A 488 30.95 -5.75 -2.95
CA ALA A 488 30.15 -4.62 -2.44
C ALA A 488 30.96 -3.31 -2.41
N ALA A 489 32.22 -3.39 -1.95
CA ALA A 489 33.10 -2.23 -1.93
C ALA A 489 33.47 -1.74 -3.36
N GLU A 490 33.59 -2.63 -4.34
CA GLU A 490 33.92 -2.31 -5.73
C GLU A 490 32.70 -1.76 -6.51
N SER A 491 31.50 -2.28 -6.26
CA SER A 491 30.29 -1.94 -7.05
C SER A 491 29.38 -0.92 -6.39
N GLY A 492 29.44 -0.76 -5.05
CA GLY A 492 28.48 0.03 -4.28
C GLY A 492 27.11 -0.65 -4.07
N GLU A 493 26.95 -1.88 -4.55
CA GLU A 493 25.70 -2.64 -4.47
C GLU A 493 25.52 -3.32 -3.11
N SER A 494 24.27 -3.58 -2.72
CA SER A 494 23.97 -4.34 -1.50
C SER A 494 24.42 -5.80 -1.63
N VAL A 495 24.84 -6.41 -0.53
CA VAL A 495 25.23 -7.83 -0.47
C VAL A 495 24.10 -8.73 -1.02
N LYS A 496 22.87 -8.40 -0.71
CA LYS A 496 21.70 -9.16 -1.15
C LYS A 496 21.50 -9.11 -2.67
N ASP A 497 21.72 -7.97 -3.28
CA ASP A 497 21.61 -7.82 -4.73
C ASP A 497 22.79 -8.47 -5.44
N LEU A 498 23.97 -8.38 -4.86
CA LEU A 498 25.14 -9.11 -5.35
C LEU A 498 24.95 -10.64 -5.36
N ILE A 499 24.27 -11.20 -4.36
CA ILE A 499 23.95 -12.64 -4.34
C ILE A 499 23.02 -13.02 -5.49
N LYS A 500 22.00 -12.19 -5.77
CA LYS A 500 21.11 -12.41 -6.90
C LYS A 500 21.86 -12.36 -8.22
N THR A 501 22.66 -11.30 -8.41
CA THR A 501 23.51 -11.14 -9.60
C THR A 501 24.50 -12.30 -9.75
N TRP A 502 25.09 -12.76 -8.66
CA TRP A 502 26.02 -13.87 -8.66
C TRP A 502 25.35 -15.19 -9.08
N LYS A 503 24.20 -15.49 -8.50
CA LYS A 503 23.41 -16.66 -8.86
C LYS A 503 22.97 -16.61 -10.31
N ASP A 504 22.52 -15.46 -10.78
CA ASP A 504 22.10 -15.25 -12.17
C ASP A 504 23.29 -15.41 -13.14
N TYR A 505 24.42 -14.81 -12.81
CA TYR A 505 25.64 -14.98 -13.58
C TYR A 505 26.05 -16.45 -13.73
N LEU A 506 26.04 -17.25 -12.66
CA LEU A 506 26.38 -18.66 -12.70
C LEU A 506 25.36 -19.46 -13.51
N ASN A 507 24.08 -19.15 -13.42
CA ASN A 507 23.05 -19.79 -14.27
C ASN A 507 23.25 -19.46 -15.74
N MET A 508 23.59 -18.23 -16.08
CA MET A 508 23.93 -17.82 -17.44
C MET A 508 25.19 -18.53 -17.94
N ALA A 509 26.23 -18.65 -17.11
CA ALA A 509 27.44 -19.35 -17.44
C ALA A 509 27.17 -20.83 -17.76
N ILE A 510 26.31 -21.51 -17.01
CA ILE A 510 25.86 -22.89 -17.30
C ILE A 510 25.14 -22.94 -18.65
N ARG A 511 24.22 -22.01 -18.91
CA ARG A 511 23.46 -21.94 -20.17
C ARG A 511 24.36 -21.77 -21.40
N VAL A 512 25.45 -21.03 -21.25
CA VAL A 512 26.43 -20.80 -22.33
C VAL A 512 27.43 -21.97 -22.49
N GLY A 513 27.45 -22.92 -21.52
CA GLY A 513 28.32 -24.08 -21.52
C GLY A 513 29.71 -23.84 -20.90
N VAL A 514 29.82 -22.75 -20.07
CA VAL A 514 31.05 -22.46 -19.34
C VAL A 514 31.17 -23.33 -18.10
N ASN A 515 32.37 -23.84 -17.80
CA ASN A 515 32.62 -24.69 -16.65
C ASN A 515 32.54 -23.86 -15.32
N VAL A 516 31.40 -23.93 -14.64
CA VAL A 516 31.18 -23.22 -13.36
C VAL A 516 31.92 -23.85 -12.18
N GLN A 517 32.69 -24.93 -12.36
CA GLN A 517 33.59 -25.45 -11.33
C GLN A 517 34.94 -24.75 -11.33
N ASP A 518 35.25 -23.99 -12.38
CA ASP A 518 36.47 -23.19 -12.42
C ASP A 518 36.35 -21.98 -11.46
N SER A 519 37.40 -21.79 -10.65
CA SER A 519 37.44 -20.69 -9.66
C SER A 519 37.42 -19.30 -10.32
N VAL A 520 37.91 -19.16 -11.52
CA VAL A 520 37.88 -17.92 -12.32
C VAL A 520 36.43 -17.55 -12.66
N ILE A 521 35.58 -18.55 -12.82
CA ILE A 521 34.14 -18.38 -13.14
C ILE A 521 33.35 -18.18 -11.88
N TYR A 522 33.31 -19.16 -10.94
CA TYR A 522 32.45 -19.03 -9.78
C TYR A 522 32.87 -17.92 -8.81
N ARG A 523 34.11 -17.43 -8.88
CA ARG A 523 34.67 -16.34 -8.09
C ARG A 523 35.16 -15.18 -8.97
N ALA A 524 34.35 -14.76 -9.93
CA ALA A 524 34.67 -13.69 -10.86
C ALA A 524 35.14 -12.41 -10.14
N ARG A 525 36.28 -11.83 -10.57
CA ARG A 525 36.89 -10.67 -9.91
C ARG A 525 36.05 -9.42 -9.97
N LYS A 526 35.31 -9.20 -11.06
CA LYS A 526 34.41 -8.06 -11.28
C LYS A 526 33.03 -8.61 -11.65
N LEU A 527 32.30 -9.05 -10.66
CA LEU A 527 31.03 -9.77 -10.85
C LEU A 527 30.04 -9.02 -11.75
N MET A 528 29.80 -7.75 -11.47
CA MET A 528 28.85 -6.92 -12.23
C MET A 528 29.26 -6.80 -13.70
N GLN A 529 30.54 -6.57 -13.97
CA GLN A 529 31.04 -6.49 -15.34
C GLN A 529 30.88 -7.83 -16.06
N ARG A 530 31.27 -8.96 -15.43
CA ARG A 530 31.13 -10.30 -16.00
C ARG A 530 29.68 -10.71 -16.23
N HIS A 531 28.80 -10.34 -15.32
CA HIS A 531 27.36 -10.54 -15.47
C HIS A 531 26.83 -9.80 -16.71
N ASN A 532 27.21 -8.54 -16.92
CA ASN A 532 26.77 -7.73 -18.04
C ASN A 532 27.37 -8.24 -19.38
N GLU A 533 28.63 -8.73 -19.39
CA GLU A 533 29.24 -9.37 -20.54
C GLU A 533 28.48 -10.64 -20.92
N MET A 534 28.09 -11.46 -19.92
CA MET A 534 27.34 -12.70 -20.14
C MET A 534 25.93 -12.45 -20.69
N ILE A 535 25.27 -11.40 -20.23
CA ILE A 535 23.95 -10.97 -20.77
C ILE A 535 24.11 -10.70 -22.28
N LYS A 536 25.10 -9.88 -22.65
CA LYS A 536 25.33 -9.53 -24.06
C LYS A 536 25.63 -10.78 -24.94
N GLU A 537 26.40 -11.73 -24.40
CA GLU A 537 26.70 -12.97 -25.11
C GLU A 537 25.48 -13.85 -25.33
N ILE A 538 24.62 -14.00 -24.28
CA ILE A 538 23.37 -14.75 -24.39
C ILE A 538 22.42 -14.06 -25.37
N GLU A 539 22.31 -12.75 -25.26
CA GLU A 539 21.45 -11.96 -26.14
C GLU A 539 21.85 -12.10 -27.62
N ALA A 540 23.16 -12.10 -27.90
CA ALA A 540 23.64 -12.31 -29.23
C ALA A 540 23.36 -13.73 -29.75
N LYS A 541 23.55 -14.75 -28.90
CA LYS A 541 23.22 -16.15 -29.25
C LYS A 541 21.71 -16.35 -29.48
N ASP A 542 20.86 -15.76 -28.61
CA ASP A 542 19.40 -15.86 -28.75
C ASP A 542 18.91 -15.20 -30.05
N LEU A 543 19.51 -14.08 -30.47
CA LEU A 543 19.19 -13.44 -31.75
C LEU A 543 19.54 -14.31 -32.92
N ILE A 544 20.75 -14.91 -32.91
CA ILE A 544 21.20 -15.82 -33.98
C ILE A 544 20.29 -17.05 -34.06
N LEU A 545 19.96 -17.66 -32.94
CA LEU A 545 19.02 -18.79 -32.89
C LEU A 545 17.66 -18.41 -33.48
N ARG A 546 17.09 -17.26 -33.03
CA ARG A 546 15.81 -16.80 -33.52
C ARG A 546 15.80 -16.49 -35.02
N ALA A 547 16.88 -15.87 -35.52
CA ALA A 547 17.03 -15.63 -36.94
C ALA A 547 17.06 -16.95 -37.72
N GLY A 548 17.79 -17.95 -37.24
CA GLY A 548 17.82 -19.29 -37.85
C GLY A 548 16.47 -20.01 -37.83
N GLU A 549 15.70 -19.89 -36.77
CA GLU A 549 14.30 -20.41 -36.68
C GLU A 549 13.40 -19.75 -37.70
N LEU A 550 13.46 -18.42 -37.84
CA LEU A 550 12.66 -17.65 -38.80
C LEU A 550 13.03 -17.99 -40.24
N GLU A 551 14.31 -18.08 -40.58
CA GLU A 551 14.74 -18.50 -41.94
C GLU A 551 14.32 -19.94 -42.25
N LYS A 552 14.30 -20.83 -41.24
CA LYS A 552 13.83 -22.21 -41.41
C LYS A 552 12.32 -22.26 -41.63
N LYS A 553 11.57 -21.46 -40.93
CA LYS A 553 10.10 -21.38 -41.01
C LYS A 553 9.63 -20.65 -42.28
N TYR A 554 10.35 -19.61 -42.68
CA TYR A 554 10.09 -18.76 -43.81
C TYR A 554 11.32 -18.72 -44.75
N PRO A 555 11.55 -19.76 -45.52
CA PRO A 555 12.77 -19.88 -46.35
C PRO A 555 12.90 -18.76 -47.38
N GLY A 556 14.07 -18.16 -47.43
CA GLY A 556 14.41 -17.11 -48.38
C GLY A 556 14.30 -15.69 -47.84
N LEU A 557 13.99 -15.49 -46.59
CA LEU A 557 13.94 -14.14 -45.96
C LEU A 557 15.26 -13.40 -46.14
N ASN A 558 16.42 -14.05 -45.92
CA ASN A 558 17.72 -13.44 -46.10
C ASN A 558 18.00 -13.06 -47.57
N ARG A 559 17.44 -13.78 -48.53
CA ARG A 559 17.52 -13.39 -49.95
C ARG A 559 16.66 -12.15 -50.20
N ILE A 560 15.43 -12.13 -49.65
CA ILE A 560 14.52 -10.99 -49.79
C ILE A 560 15.20 -9.74 -49.20
N CYS A 561 15.79 -9.80 -48.02
CA CYS A 561 16.51 -8.67 -47.41
C CYS A 561 17.56 -8.10 -48.41
N ARG A 562 18.39 -8.95 -49.01
CA ARG A 562 19.40 -8.50 -50.00
C ARG A 562 18.79 -7.87 -51.24
N ASP A 563 17.63 -8.35 -51.70
CA ASP A 563 16.92 -7.85 -52.87
C ASP A 563 16.28 -6.46 -52.61
N LEU A 564 16.21 -6.02 -51.33
CA LEU A 564 15.65 -4.70 -50.92
C LEU A 564 16.59 -3.52 -51.22
N LYS A 565 17.82 -3.71 -51.73
CA LYS A 565 18.76 -2.61 -51.98
C LYS A 565 18.21 -1.49 -52.88
N LYS A 566 17.24 -1.79 -53.74
CA LYS A 566 16.58 -0.79 -54.58
C LYS A 566 15.78 0.28 -53.75
N TYR A 567 15.41 -0.07 -52.50
CA TYR A 567 14.68 0.83 -51.61
C TYR A 567 15.59 1.81 -50.87
N GLU A 568 16.92 1.65 -50.91
CA GLU A 568 17.87 2.56 -50.30
C GLU A 568 17.83 3.93 -50.99
N TYR A 569 17.82 4.96 -50.16
CA TYR A 569 17.88 6.36 -50.56
C TYR A 569 18.39 7.21 -49.42
N ALA A 570 19.17 8.24 -49.72
CA ALA A 570 19.67 9.18 -48.72
C ALA A 570 19.67 10.61 -49.29
N ASP A 571 19.43 11.56 -48.47
CA ASP A 571 19.69 12.97 -48.70
C ASP A 571 20.57 13.56 -47.59
N LYS A 572 20.59 14.88 -47.42
CA LYS A 572 21.44 15.55 -46.42
C LYS A 572 20.95 15.37 -44.97
N GLU A 573 19.65 15.06 -44.77
CA GLU A 573 19.01 15.02 -43.47
C GLU A 573 18.67 13.61 -43.02
N TYR A 574 18.21 12.75 -43.95
CA TYR A 574 17.75 11.38 -43.68
C TYR A 574 18.21 10.35 -44.67
N GLN A 575 18.14 9.09 -44.27
CA GLN A 575 18.40 7.94 -45.14
C GLN A 575 17.46 6.77 -44.83
N ILE A 576 17.09 6.03 -45.89
CA ILE A 576 16.46 4.71 -45.78
C ILE A 576 17.54 3.67 -45.89
N VAL A 577 17.63 2.82 -44.87
CA VAL A 577 18.57 1.67 -44.79
C VAL A 577 17.75 0.40 -44.87
N VAL A 578 18.24 -0.58 -45.64
CA VAL A 578 17.57 -1.89 -45.75
C VAL A 578 18.36 -2.93 -44.92
N PRO A 579 17.65 -3.94 -44.34
CA PRO A 579 18.32 -5.02 -43.67
C PRO A 579 19.07 -5.88 -44.69
N GLU A 580 20.28 -6.35 -44.36
CA GLU A 580 21.02 -7.31 -45.16
C GLU A 580 20.55 -8.75 -44.90
N LYS A 581 20.09 -9.02 -43.68
CA LYS A 581 19.59 -10.29 -43.18
C LYS A 581 18.56 -10.12 -42.06
N VAL A 582 17.89 -11.21 -41.71
CA VAL A 582 16.87 -11.24 -40.65
C VAL A 582 17.43 -10.83 -39.31
N ASP A 583 18.69 -11.12 -39.03
CA ASP A 583 19.36 -10.70 -37.77
C ASP A 583 19.31 -9.19 -37.58
N ASP A 584 19.43 -8.40 -38.66
CA ASP A 584 19.40 -6.92 -38.56
C ASP A 584 18.01 -6.43 -38.14
N ILE A 585 16.95 -7.08 -38.63
CA ILE A 585 15.57 -6.75 -38.23
C ILE A 585 15.34 -7.08 -36.74
N LEU A 586 15.82 -8.26 -36.33
CA LEU A 586 15.69 -8.68 -34.92
C LEU A 586 16.52 -7.80 -34.00
N TYR A 587 17.72 -7.41 -34.40
CA TYR A 587 18.59 -6.51 -33.65
C TYR A 587 17.93 -5.13 -33.46
N GLU A 588 17.45 -4.55 -34.57
CA GLU A 588 16.72 -3.28 -34.55
C GLU A 588 15.47 -3.35 -33.65
N ALA A 589 14.65 -4.39 -33.85
CA ALA A 589 13.42 -4.59 -33.09
C ALA A 589 13.70 -4.75 -31.58
N LYS A 590 14.81 -5.41 -31.22
CA LYS A 590 15.24 -5.54 -29.83
C LYS A 590 15.73 -4.20 -29.26
N LEU A 591 16.56 -3.49 -29.98
CA LEU A 591 17.12 -2.20 -29.60
C LEU A 591 16.00 -1.19 -29.32
N MET A 592 14.97 -1.16 -30.15
CA MET A 592 13.85 -0.23 -30.06
C MET A 592 12.67 -0.76 -29.26
N HIS A 593 12.75 -1.96 -28.70
CA HIS A 593 11.64 -2.63 -27.99
C HIS A 593 10.37 -2.76 -28.82
N HIS A 594 10.52 -3.11 -30.11
CA HIS A 594 9.40 -3.27 -31.05
C HIS A 594 8.75 -4.65 -30.97
N CYS A 595 7.44 -4.67 -31.27
CA CYS A 595 6.67 -5.91 -31.39
C CYS A 595 7.18 -6.83 -32.54
N VAL A 596 7.90 -6.30 -33.53
CA VAL A 596 8.50 -7.05 -34.61
C VAL A 596 9.40 -8.18 -34.12
N ASN A 597 10.04 -8.01 -32.93
CA ASN A 597 10.83 -9.07 -32.31
C ASN A 597 10.00 -10.33 -31.97
N ASN A 598 8.74 -10.14 -31.56
CA ASN A 598 7.89 -11.21 -31.04
C ASN A 598 6.72 -11.58 -31.94
N THR A 599 6.46 -10.82 -33.00
CA THR A 599 5.29 -10.98 -33.85
C THR A 599 5.71 -11.54 -35.22
N GLU A 600 5.40 -12.81 -35.49
CA GLU A 600 5.82 -13.51 -36.69
C GLU A 600 5.13 -13.03 -37.98
N THR A 601 3.99 -12.35 -37.88
CA THR A 601 3.23 -11.83 -39.02
C THR A 601 4.06 -10.95 -39.94
N TYR A 602 5.01 -10.17 -39.41
CA TYR A 602 5.90 -9.36 -40.26
C TYR A 602 6.82 -10.21 -41.14
N TYR A 603 7.39 -11.30 -40.62
CA TYR A 603 8.26 -12.22 -41.36
C TYR A 603 7.47 -13.05 -42.37
N GLU A 604 6.23 -13.42 -42.00
CA GLU A 604 5.31 -14.08 -42.94
C GLU A 604 5.00 -13.17 -44.13
N ARG A 605 4.61 -11.90 -43.87
CA ARG A 605 4.36 -10.90 -44.92
C ARG A 605 5.59 -10.67 -45.79
N MET A 606 6.77 -10.57 -45.18
CA MET A 606 8.04 -10.48 -45.93
C MET A 606 8.25 -11.68 -46.82
N SER A 607 8.08 -12.90 -46.34
CA SER A 607 8.24 -14.13 -47.12
C SER A 607 7.29 -14.22 -48.31
N GLN A 608 6.09 -13.65 -48.16
CA GLN A 608 5.06 -13.55 -49.20
C GLN A 608 5.23 -12.31 -50.10
N GLN A 609 6.24 -11.48 -49.83
CA GLN A 609 6.52 -10.21 -50.47
C GLN A 609 5.30 -9.25 -50.42
N GLU A 610 4.56 -9.32 -49.33
CA GLU A 610 3.41 -8.43 -49.05
C GLU A 610 3.89 -7.10 -48.49
N SER A 611 4.78 -7.11 -47.48
CA SER A 611 5.42 -5.92 -46.95
C SER A 611 6.84 -6.21 -46.52
N TYR A 612 7.64 -5.18 -46.38
CA TYR A 612 9.06 -5.24 -46.02
C TYR A 612 9.33 -4.35 -44.81
N ILE A 613 10.33 -4.71 -44.01
CA ILE A 613 10.82 -3.89 -42.90
C ILE A 613 12.05 -3.13 -43.36
N LEU A 614 11.97 -1.80 -43.26
CA LEU A 614 13.06 -0.87 -43.57
C LEU A 614 13.36 0.03 -42.36
N PHE A 615 14.51 0.69 -42.38
CA PHE A 615 14.96 1.56 -41.30
C PHE A 615 15.13 2.99 -41.80
N LEU A 616 14.49 3.97 -41.14
CA LEU A 616 14.76 5.38 -41.34
C LEU A 616 15.85 5.80 -40.35
N ARG A 617 16.88 6.48 -40.84
CA ARG A 617 17.99 7.01 -40.04
C ARG A 617 18.14 8.50 -40.27
N LYS A 618 18.69 9.22 -39.29
CA LYS A 618 19.19 10.59 -39.49
C LYS A 618 20.56 10.51 -40.17
N ALA A 619 20.80 11.35 -41.17
CA ALA A 619 22.09 11.36 -41.91
C ALA A 619 23.29 11.68 -41.00
N GLU A 620 23.07 12.46 -39.93
CA GLU A 620 24.09 12.79 -38.92
C GLU A 620 24.44 11.60 -38.02
N GLN A 621 23.51 10.64 -37.87
CA GLN A 621 23.60 9.47 -36.97
C GLN A 621 23.20 8.19 -37.71
N PRO A 622 23.95 7.78 -38.72
CA PRO A 622 23.54 6.70 -39.66
C PRO A 622 23.45 5.32 -39.02
N THR A 623 24.10 5.12 -37.89
CA THR A 623 24.12 3.85 -37.14
C THR A 623 23.11 3.80 -36.00
N GLU A 624 22.50 4.93 -35.63
CA GLU A 624 21.53 5.00 -34.54
C GLU A 624 20.12 4.71 -35.03
N ALA A 625 19.38 3.92 -34.27
CA ALA A 625 17.98 3.62 -34.53
C ALA A 625 17.13 4.88 -34.39
N TYR A 626 16.25 5.13 -35.38
CA TYR A 626 15.34 6.28 -35.36
C TYR A 626 13.90 5.86 -35.57
N TYR A 627 13.54 5.31 -36.77
CA TYR A 627 12.24 4.69 -37.02
C TYR A 627 12.38 3.41 -37.80
N THR A 628 11.51 2.43 -37.49
CA THR A 628 11.26 1.22 -38.28
C THR A 628 10.02 1.44 -39.12
N LEU A 629 10.09 1.14 -40.40
CA LEU A 629 9.01 1.32 -41.39
C LEU A 629 8.55 -0.06 -41.85
N GLU A 630 7.23 -0.28 -41.91
CA GLU A 630 6.65 -1.38 -42.71
C GLU A 630 6.18 -0.80 -44.04
N VAL A 631 6.73 -1.36 -45.14
CA VAL A 631 6.61 -0.77 -46.47
C VAL A 631 6.09 -1.81 -47.47
N GLU A 632 5.12 -1.46 -48.31
CA GLU A 632 4.63 -2.28 -49.41
C GLU A 632 5.59 -2.23 -50.63
N PRO A 633 5.47 -3.18 -51.58
CA PRO A 633 6.38 -3.25 -52.71
C PRO A 633 6.45 -1.99 -53.61
N ASP A 634 5.43 -1.13 -53.61
CA ASP A 634 5.42 0.15 -54.35
C ASP A 634 6.00 1.33 -53.55
N GLY A 635 6.40 1.10 -52.29
CA GLY A 635 6.90 2.12 -51.38
C GLY A 635 5.80 2.77 -50.49
N THR A 636 4.58 2.28 -50.53
CA THR A 636 3.53 2.67 -49.59
C THR A 636 3.95 2.28 -48.19
N ILE A 637 3.96 3.23 -47.25
CA ILE A 637 4.33 2.99 -45.84
C ILE A 637 3.04 2.65 -45.09
N ARG A 638 2.98 1.43 -44.53
CA ARG A 638 1.86 0.97 -43.70
C ARG A 638 1.93 1.54 -42.30
N GLN A 639 3.10 1.56 -41.72
CA GLN A 639 3.34 2.06 -40.35
C GLN A 639 4.76 2.58 -40.19
N THR A 640 4.88 3.54 -39.27
CA THR A 640 6.16 4.06 -38.79
C THR A 640 6.19 3.93 -37.27
N ARG A 641 7.22 3.30 -36.74
CA ARG A 641 7.31 3.10 -35.27
C ARG A 641 8.74 3.41 -34.79
N THR A 642 8.78 4.14 -33.68
CA THR A 642 10.00 4.38 -32.91
C THR A 642 10.00 3.59 -31.61
N PHE A 643 10.82 3.89 -30.64
CA PHE A 643 10.96 3.17 -29.37
C PHE A 643 9.60 2.82 -28.75
N TYR A 644 9.46 1.58 -28.25
CA TYR A 644 8.26 1.04 -27.59
C TYR A 644 6.99 1.07 -28.48
N ASN A 645 7.13 0.87 -29.78
CA ASN A 645 6.06 0.95 -30.79
C ASN A 645 5.32 2.30 -30.82
N GLN A 646 5.95 3.38 -30.38
CA GLN A 646 5.38 4.71 -30.42
C GLN A 646 5.55 5.36 -31.79
N GLN A 647 4.77 6.39 -32.06
CA GLN A 647 4.96 7.31 -33.14
C GLN A 647 4.96 8.73 -32.52
N ASN A 648 6.08 9.42 -32.64
CA ASN A 648 6.23 10.77 -32.09
C ASN A 648 5.99 11.80 -33.19
N GLU A 649 5.70 13.04 -32.80
CA GLU A 649 5.46 14.16 -33.72
C GLU A 649 6.67 14.46 -34.63
N ASP A 650 7.88 14.06 -34.23
CA ASP A 650 9.12 14.29 -34.99
C ASP A 650 9.18 13.52 -36.32
N ILE A 651 8.35 12.47 -36.53
CA ILE A 651 8.25 11.79 -37.82
C ILE A 651 7.73 12.74 -38.93
N GLU A 652 6.94 13.75 -38.57
CA GLU A 652 6.44 14.74 -39.53
C GLU A 652 7.59 15.56 -40.15
N LEU A 653 8.72 15.74 -39.46
CA LEU A 653 9.91 16.39 -39.98
C LEU A 653 10.55 15.58 -41.13
N ALA A 654 10.41 14.25 -41.12
CA ALA A 654 10.90 13.37 -42.17
C ALA A 654 9.92 13.18 -43.32
N ARG A 655 8.70 13.72 -43.24
CA ARG A 655 7.62 13.48 -44.25
C ARG A 655 8.03 13.88 -45.66
N ASP A 656 8.62 15.05 -45.82
CA ASP A 656 9.08 15.51 -47.15
C ASP A 656 10.18 14.62 -47.72
N PHE A 657 11.08 14.13 -46.89
CA PHE A 657 12.08 13.14 -47.29
C PHE A 657 11.43 11.83 -47.73
N LEU A 658 10.45 11.32 -46.98
CA LEU A 658 9.73 10.08 -47.33
C LEU A 658 8.98 10.21 -48.65
N VAL A 659 8.33 11.34 -48.92
CA VAL A 659 7.69 11.62 -50.23
C VAL A 659 8.73 11.65 -51.37
N LYS A 660 9.89 12.30 -51.16
CA LYS A 660 10.98 12.29 -52.18
C LYS A 660 11.49 10.87 -52.39
N TRP A 661 11.71 10.11 -51.35
CA TRP A 661 12.12 8.73 -51.40
C TRP A 661 11.13 7.88 -52.25
N GLN A 662 9.83 7.95 -51.96
CA GLN A 662 8.80 7.24 -52.74
C GLN A 662 8.86 7.59 -54.24
N LYS A 663 9.03 8.87 -54.58
CA LYS A 663 9.18 9.33 -55.99
C LYS A 663 10.43 8.77 -56.66
N GLN A 664 11.56 8.65 -55.96
CA GLN A 664 12.80 8.06 -56.52
C GLN A 664 12.70 6.54 -56.60
N LEU A 665 12.06 5.89 -55.64
CA LEU A 665 11.81 4.47 -55.63
C LEU A 665 11.00 4.04 -56.86
N LYS A 666 9.97 4.74 -57.23
CA LYS A 666 9.15 4.47 -58.42
C LYS A 666 9.96 4.33 -59.70
N LYS A 667 11.06 5.04 -59.84
CA LYS A 667 11.96 4.94 -61.01
C LYS A 667 12.78 3.68 -61.01
N LYS A 668 12.85 2.95 -59.93
CA LYS A 668 13.64 1.72 -59.75
C LYS A 668 12.77 0.45 -59.73
N LEU A 669 11.45 0.59 -59.64
CA LEU A 669 10.48 -0.51 -59.53
C LEU A 669 10.27 -1.19 -60.87
N ALA A 670 10.18 -2.54 -60.88
CA ALA A 670 9.85 -3.36 -62.02
C ALA A 670 8.35 -3.67 -62.08
N LYS A 671 7.88 -4.21 -63.20
CA LYS A 671 6.47 -4.59 -63.41
C LYS A 671 5.99 -5.61 -62.33
N GLU A 672 6.86 -6.51 -61.91
CA GLU A 672 6.60 -7.49 -60.83
C GLU A 672 6.34 -6.85 -59.51
N ASP A 673 7.02 -5.74 -59.15
CA ASP A 673 6.84 -5.02 -57.90
C ASP A 673 5.46 -4.41 -57.82
N TYR A 674 4.93 -3.87 -58.96
CA TYR A 674 3.57 -3.32 -59.01
C TYR A 674 2.51 -4.41 -58.91
N LYS A 675 2.72 -5.60 -59.45
CA LYS A 675 1.81 -6.75 -59.27
C LYS A 675 1.74 -7.17 -57.79
N LEU A 676 2.88 -7.21 -57.12
CA LEU A 676 2.95 -7.50 -55.67
C LEU A 676 2.26 -6.40 -54.86
N ALA A 677 2.41 -5.13 -55.26
CA ALA A 677 1.78 -4.00 -54.59
C ALA A 677 0.24 -4.03 -54.66
N VAL A 678 -0.33 -4.37 -55.83
CA VAL A 678 -1.79 -4.53 -55.98
C VAL A 678 -2.32 -5.64 -55.07
N LYS A 679 -1.61 -6.78 -54.97
CA LYS A 679 -1.96 -7.85 -54.04
C LYS A 679 -1.84 -7.40 -52.61
N SER A 680 -0.75 -6.70 -52.22
CA SER A 680 -0.51 -6.16 -50.90
C SER A 680 -1.64 -5.20 -50.47
N GLN A 681 -2.01 -4.26 -51.33
CA GLN A 681 -3.11 -3.31 -51.09
C GLN A 681 -4.44 -4.01 -50.79
N SER A 682 -4.75 -5.07 -51.58
CA SER A 682 -5.97 -5.85 -51.37
C SER A 682 -5.96 -6.56 -50.02
N LEU A 683 -4.86 -7.15 -49.62
CA LEU A 683 -4.71 -7.80 -48.31
C LEU A 683 -4.80 -6.80 -47.15
N ARG A 684 -4.14 -5.65 -47.29
CA ARG A 684 -4.23 -4.55 -46.28
C ARG A 684 -5.66 -4.08 -46.09
N LYS A 685 -6.41 -3.81 -47.18
CA LYS A 685 -7.80 -3.39 -47.08
C LYS A 685 -8.65 -4.43 -46.35
N LYS A 686 -8.50 -5.70 -46.71
CA LYS A 686 -9.21 -6.79 -46.04
C LYS A 686 -8.89 -6.86 -44.55
N GLU A 687 -7.62 -6.73 -44.18
CA GLU A 687 -7.16 -6.72 -42.77
C GLU A 687 -7.79 -5.57 -41.98
N ILE A 688 -7.79 -4.35 -42.54
CA ILE A 688 -8.37 -3.17 -41.88
C ILE A 688 -9.88 -3.36 -41.68
N ASP A 689 -10.58 -3.90 -42.68
CA ASP A 689 -12.03 -4.18 -42.60
C ASP A 689 -12.34 -5.26 -41.55
N GLU A 690 -11.52 -6.31 -41.47
CA GLU A 690 -11.64 -7.32 -40.41
C GLU A 690 -11.38 -6.76 -39.00
N LEU A 691 -10.34 -5.93 -38.81
CA LEU A 691 -10.04 -5.28 -37.53
C LEU A 691 -11.17 -4.33 -37.12
N ARG A 692 -11.76 -3.61 -38.07
CA ARG A 692 -12.91 -2.72 -37.86
C ARG A 692 -14.14 -3.51 -37.46
N SER A 693 -14.44 -4.60 -38.17
CA SER A 693 -15.59 -5.47 -37.87
C SER A 693 -15.48 -6.14 -36.50
N LYS A 694 -14.26 -6.52 -36.07
CA LYS A 694 -13.98 -7.12 -34.76
C LYS A 694 -13.92 -6.08 -33.63
N GLY A 695 -13.91 -4.78 -33.95
CA GLY A 695 -13.86 -3.69 -32.97
C GLY A 695 -12.61 -3.72 -32.11
N VAL A 696 -11.46 -4.15 -32.65
CA VAL A 696 -10.18 -4.27 -31.91
C VAL A 696 -9.72 -2.88 -31.46
N ARG A 697 -9.54 -2.71 -30.16
CA ARG A 697 -9.13 -1.44 -29.56
C ARG A 697 -7.76 -1.55 -28.87
N VAL A 698 -7.02 -0.46 -28.93
CA VAL A 698 -5.67 -0.38 -28.32
C VAL A 698 -5.72 0.59 -27.14
N ASN A 699 -5.13 0.14 -26.01
CA ASN A 699 -4.87 0.95 -24.84
C ASN A 699 -3.36 0.99 -24.58
N GLY A 700 -2.75 2.15 -24.75
CA GLY A 700 -1.33 2.37 -24.55
C GLY A 700 -0.98 3.84 -24.46
N VAL A 701 0.29 4.15 -24.28
CA VAL A 701 0.77 5.53 -24.23
C VAL A 701 0.47 6.22 -25.58
N GLY A 702 -0.35 7.23 -25.56
CA GLY A 702 -0.82 7.95 -26.76
C GLY A 702 -2.13 7.43 -27.38
N TYR A 703 -2.59 6.23 -27.03
CA TYR A 703 -3.81 5.63 -27.59
C TYR A 703 -4.78 5.23 -26.47
N CYS A 704 -5.78 6.05 -26.21
CA CYS A 704 -6.81 5.75 -25.21
C CYS A 704 -8.06 5.20 -25.90
N ASN A 705 -8.25 3.87 -25.85
CA ASN A 705 -9.44 3.18 -26.36
C ASN A 705 -9.74 3.43 -27.86
N LYS A 706 -8.70 3.72 -28.68
CA LYS A 706 -8.82 3.99 -30.12
C LYS A 706 -8.93 2.68 -30.91
N LEU A 707 -9.68 2.64 -31.99
CA LEU A 707 -9.73 1.45 -32.86
C LEU A 707 -8.38 1.25 -33.55
N LEU A 708 -7.89 0.01 -33.55
CA LEU A 708 -6.62 -0.33 -34.23
C LEU A 708 -6.71 -0.04 -35.73
N ALA A 709 -7.86 -0.27 -36.36
CA ALA A 709 -8.09 0.04 -37.77
C ALA A 709 -7.90 1.54 -38.09
N GLU A 710 -8.37 2.43 -37.19
CA GLU A 710 -8.22 3.89 -37.36
C GLU A 710 -6.74 4.31 -37.20
N ILE A 711 -6.00 3.69 -36.28
CA ILE A 711 -4.57 3.97 -36.07
C ILE A 711 -3.77 3.56 -37.33
N LEU A 712 -4.06 2.38 -37.90
CA LEU A 712 -3.36 1.89 -39.09
C LEU A 712 -3.69 2.73 -40.34
N GLU A 713 -4.90 3.30 -40.44
CA GLU A 713 -5.27 4.22 -41.52
C GLU A 713 -4.61 5.60 -41.37
N GLU A 714 -4.46 6.09 -40.15
CA GLU A 714 -3.75 7.36 -39.87
C GLU A 714 -2.25 7.26 -40.17
N ASP A 715 -1.64 6.09 -39.91
CA ASP A 715 -0.23 5.83 -40.18
C ASP A 715 0.07 5.69 -41.68
N LEU A 716 -0.94 5.38 -42.49
CA LEU A 716 -0.78 5.04 -43.89
C LEU A 716 -0.27 6.23 -44.72
N MET A 717 0.83 6.02 -45.42
CA MET A 717 1.39 6.98 -46.37
C MET A 717 1.49 6.35 -47.75
N GLU A 718 0.47 6.55 -48.56
CA GLU A 718 0.39 5.94 -49.89
C GLU A 718 1.40 6.54 -50.87
N ALA A 719 2.00 5.69 -51.72
CA ALA A 719 2.99 6.10 -52.71
C ALA A 719 2.37 6.78 -53.95
N GLY A 720 1.08 7.18 -53.92
CA GLY A 720 0.34 7.89 -55.00
C GLY A 720 -0.22 6.95 -56.05
N ASN A 721 -1.51 6.61 -55.92
CA ASN A 721 -2.15 5.42 -56.51
C ASN A 721 -2.83 5.59 -57.87
N ARG A 722 -2.67 6.67 -58.65
CA ARG A 722 -3.41 6.80 -59.90
C ARG A 722 -2.88 5.98 -61.09
N GLU A 723 -1.70 5.35 -60.95
CA GLU A 723 -1.04 4.63 -62.08
C GLU A 723 -0.79 3.11 -61.84
N LEU A 724 -1.23 2.57 -60.68
CA LEU A 724 -0.91 1.16 -60.31
C LEU A 724 -1.58 0.13 -61.21
N GLU A 725 -2.82 0.36 -61.63
CA GLU A 725 -3.58 -0.55 -62.47
C GLU A 725 -3.08 -0.52 -63.92
N GLU A 726 -2.69 0.64 -64.45
CA GLU A 726 -2.11 0.78 -65.80
C GLU A 726 -0.70 0.20 -65.95
N GLN A 727 0.10 0.25 -64.86
CA GLN A 727 1.49 -0.28 -64.89
C GLN A 727 1.58 -1.78 -64.56
N ALA A 728 0.55 -2.35 -63.92
CA ALA A 728 0.45 -3.79 -63.66
C ALA A 728 -0.16 -4.59 -64.82
N ALA A 729 -0.93 -3.96 -65.72
CA ALA A 729 -1.43 -4.54 -66.96
C ALA A 729 -0.34 -4.59 -68.05
#